data_527b5f023c0ba804202b263bc42da813
#
_entry.id   527b5f023c0ba804202b263bc42da813
#
_cell.length_a   1.000
_cell.length_b   1.000
_cell.length_c   1.000
_cell.angle_alpha   90.00
_cell.angle_beta   90.00
_cell.angle_gamma   90.00
#
_symmetry.space_group_name_H-M   'P 1'
#
loop_
_entity.id
_entity.type
_entity.pdbx_description
1 polymer ?
#
loop_
_entity_poly.entity_id
_entity_poly.type
_entity_poly.pdbx_seq_one_letter_code
_entity_poly.pdbx_strand_id
1 'polypeptide(L)'
;MGIGITQDHHDLAEAARGWAARAVPPGEVRKLLDTGPARPGRPAYWDGLAAQGLLGPHLPEADGGGGGTPLDLAVVLEEFGRAALPGPYLPTVLAAGLLHRGGAPRDLVRALATGERIAAVALGAGSLTATADADGYVLDGAAPPVLAGADADLLVLAAQRPAGEVWLAVDAGSLSVRTQDSADPTRPVAEVRADRVPVPGGRRLALDGALVHDLAGVLTAAEACGTAAWAVHTAAEHAAVREQFGRPIGRFQGVKHRCADMLVRCEQARALVWDAARALDEPPGVRGLVAALATATALDAAVGCAKDCIQILGGIGFTWEHDAHLHLRRAVTARQLLGDGDRHRLRAARHAAGGARRALRLELPATADAFRERARGVIDGVRGLDPAAARRALAPTGYAAPHLPEPYGLAAGPVQQLAIQQELAAAGVRIGDLGIATWVVPSLLAHGTTAQQRRYLPPTLRGDLLWCQLFSEPEAGSDLASLRTRATPAEGGGWRINGQKVWISAAQWADHGILLARTDPDAPKHRGLTFFLVDMKTPGIDVRPLKEITGDALFNEVYFDDVLLPADAVVGRAGDGWRVARTTLDNERVHMADQLTFDTGLETLLDRTAGLDAAVRARVGALAAEAHALGCIGLRSTLQQVSGLEPGPGAGIRKLVQTDHQQKVAELALELLGPAGAVREGAGERALHDFLMSRCLTIAGGTSQVQRNVIAERLLGLPRDPEPRPLI
;
A
#
# COMPACT_ATOMS: atom_id res chain seq x y z
N MET A 1 9.37 -15.85 5.91
CA MET A 1 7.99 -15.92 5.38
C MET A 1 7.66 -14.63 4.62
N GLY A 2 7.18 -14.76 3.39
CA GLY A 2 6.93 -13.63 2.51
C GLY A 2 5.86 -12.65 3.02
N ILE A 3 5.91 -11.38 2.63
CA ILE A 3 4.93 -10.32 2.96
C ILE A 3 3.60 -10.49 2.18
N GLY A 4 3.53 -11.45 1.23
CA GLY A 4 2.29 -11.78 0.52
C GLY A 4 1.33 -12.58 1.37
N ILE A 5 0.04 -12.41 1.18
CA ILE A 5 -0.95 -13.36 1.65
C ILE A 5 -0.80 -14.62 0.81
N THR A 6 -0.66 -15.75 1.49
CA THR A 6 -0.64 -17.07 0.85
C THR A 6 -2.04 -17.51 0.46
N GLN A 7 -2.17 -18.62 -0.29
CA GLN A 7 -3.46 -19.22 -0.57
C GLN A 7 -4.19 -19.57 0.73
N ASP A 8 -3.49 -20.10 1.72
CA ASP A 8 -4.07 -20.43 3.05
C ASP A 8 -4.71 -19.21 3.72
N HIS A 9 -4.10 -18.02 3.62
CA HIS A 9 -4.72 -16.79 4.13
C HIS A 9 -5.97 -16.37 3.35
N HIS A 10 -6.00 -16.61 2.03
CA HIS A 10 -7.21 -16.36 1.24
C HIS A 10 -8.34 -17.32 1.64
N ASP A 11 -8.02 -18.59 1.83
CA ASP A 11 -8.98 -19.61 2.26
C ASP A 11 -9.50 -19.30 3.66
N LEU A 12 -8.62 -18.87 4.57
CA LEU A 12 -8.99 -18.44 5.92
C LEU A 12 -9.91 -17.20 5.89
N ALA A 13 -9.60 -16.21 5.05
CA ALA A 13 -10.45 -15.02 4.89
C ALA A 13 -11.83 -15.38 4.34
N GLU A 14 -11.90 -16.27 3.34
CA GLU A 14 -13.18 -16.76 2.79
C GLU A 14 -13.98 -17.54 3.82
N ALA A 15 -13.35 -18.42 4.58
CA ALA A 15 -13.97 -19.18 5.66
C ALA A 15 -14.53 -18.25 6.75
N ALA A 16 -13.75 -17.27 7.21
CA ALA A 16 -14.17 -16.29 8.21
C ALA A 16 -15.35 -15.43 7.72
N ARG A 17 -15.27 -14.94 6.46
CA ARG A 17 -16.35 -14.16 5.82
C ARG A 17 -17.62 -14.98 5.70
N GLY A 18 -17.52 -16.21 5.18
CA GLY A 18 -18.65 -17.12 5.01
C GLY A 18 -19.30 -17.50 6.34
N TRP A 19 -18.48 -17.70 7.37
CA TRP A 19 -18.99 -17.94 8.72
C TRP A 19 -19.75 -16.71 9.26
N ALA A 20 -19.15 -15.52 9.20
CA ALA A 20 -19.76 -14.29 9.69
C ALA A 20 -21.10 -14.00 9.00
N ALA A 21 -21.16 -14.16 7.68
CA ALA A 21 -22.39 -13.95 6.91
C ALA A 21 -23.56 -14.87 7.33
N ARG A 22 -23.26 -16.10 7.77
CA ARG A 22 -24.28 -17.04 8.25
C ARG A 22 -24.62 -16.87 9.73
N ALA A 23 -23.60 -16.67 10.56
CA ALA A 23 -23.77 -16.65 12.03
C ALA A 23 -24.27 -15.30 12.55
N VAL A 24 -23.87 -14.20 11.88
CA VAL A 24 -24.18 -12.82 12.31
C VAL A 24 -24.53 -11.97 11.08
N PRO A 25 -25.67 -12.27 10.42
CA PRO A 25 -26.09 -11.47 9.26
C PRO A 25 -26.37 -10.01 9.66
N PRO A 26 -26.28 -9.05 8.75
CA PRO A 26 -26.44 -7.62 9.04
C PRO A 26 -27.71 -7.26 9.81
N GLY A 27 -28.81 -7.97 9.57
CA GLY A 27 -30.08 -7.79 10.30
C GLY A 27 -29.97 -8.07 11.82
N GLU A 28 -29.13 -9.03 12.21
CA GLU A 28 -28.90 -9.32 13.64
C GLU A 28 -28.04 -8.26 14.30
N VAL A 29 -27.02 -7.75 13.59
CA VAL A 29 -26.19 -6.63 14.07
C VAL A 29 -27.07 -5.38 14.27
N ARG A 30 -27.96 -5.12 13.32
CA ARG A 30 -28.88 -3.96 13.36
C ARG A 30 -29.84 -4.00 14.54
N LYS A 31 -30.35 -5.16 14.91
CA LYS A 31 -31.22 -5.31 16.09
C LYS A 31 -30.57 -4.77 17.37
N LEU A 32 -29.25 -4.88 17.49
CA LEU A 32 -28.52 -4.38 18.66
C LEU A 32 -28.53 -2.85 18.76
N LEU A 33 -28.72 -2.14 17.65
CA LEU A 33 -28.87 -0.69 17.66
C LEU A 33 -30.17 -0.22 18.29
N ASP A 34 -31.24 -1.02 18.19
CA ASP A 34 -32.59 -0.66 18.61
C ASP A 34 -32.89 -1.15 20.04
N THR A 35 -32.20 -2.17 20.55
CA THR A 35 -32.45 -2.78 21.85
C THR A 35 -31.77 -2.09 23.03
N GLY A 36 -30.95 -1.03 22.77
CA GLY A 36 -30.09 -0.41 23.79
C GLY A 36 -28.87 -1.27 24.12
N PRO A 37 -28.12 -0.97 25.18
CA PRO A 37 -26.95 -1.75 25.55
C PRO A 37 -27.38 -3.22 25.80
N ALA A 38 -26.77 -4.13 25.03
CA ALA A 38 -27.03 -5.57 25.15
C ALA A 38 -26.78 -6.01 26.59
N ARG A 39 -27.58 -6.98 27.06
CA ARG A 39 -27.30 -7.61 28.38
C ARG A 39 -25.90 -8.23 28.28
N PRO A 40 -25.03 -7.98 29.28
CA PRO A 40 -23.72 -8.63 29.34
C PRO A 40 -23.87 -10.14 29.26
N GLY A 41 -23.01 -10.79 28.53
CA GLY A 41 -23.02 -12.25 28.46
C GLY A 41 -22.43 -12.79 27.14
N ARG A 42 -22.40 -14.11 27.08
CA ARG A 42 -21.87 -14.86 25.92
C ARG A 42 -22.81 -14.70 24.72
N PRO A 43 -22.34 -14.20 23.58
CA PRO A 43 -23.15 -14.09 22.37
C PRO A 43 -23.56 -15.47 21.84
N ALA A 44 -24.75 -15.58 21.24
CA ALA A 44 -25.28 -16.85 20.71
C ALA A 44 -24.37 -17.51 19.66
N TYR A 45 -23.57 -16.72 18.92
CA TYR A 45 -22.63 -17.23 17.92
C TYR A 45 -21.29 -17.73 18.50
N TRP A 46 -21.04 -17.56 19.82
CA TRP A 46 -19.72 -17.75 20.43
C TRP A 46 -19.23 -19.20 20.35
N ASP A 47 -20.09 -20.16 20.62
CA ASP A 47 -19.73 -21.57 20.51
C ASP A 47 -19.41 -21.99 19.08
N GLY A 48 -20.02 -21.32 18.09
CA GLY A 48 -19.67 -21.48 16.67
C GLY A 48 -18.26 -20.96 16.31
N LEU A 49 -17.82 -19.85 16.94
CA LEU A 49 -16.45 -19.37 16.81
C LEU A 49 -15.43 -20.36 17.39
N ALA A 50 -15.73 -20.87 18.58
CA ALA A 50 -14.90 -21.85 19.26
C ALA A 50 -14.77 -23.15 18.43
N ALA A 51 -15.90 -23.66 17.91
CA ALA A 51 -15.94 -24.87 17.09
C ALA A 51 -15.13 -24.74 15.76
N GLN A 52 -14.97 -23.53 15.25
CA GLN A 52 -14.16 -23.25 14.06
C GLN A 52 -12.69 -22.92 14.39
N GLY A 53 -12.28 -22.94 15.67
CA GLY A 53 -10.93 -22.56 16.09
C GLY A 53 -10.59 -21.08 15.92
N LEU A 54 -11.59 -20.21 15.66
CA LEU A 54 -11.37 -18.79 15.35
C LEU A 54 -11.04 -17.93 16.58
N LEU A 55 -11.14 -18.46 17.80
CA LEU A 55 -10.77 -17.74 19.03
C LEU A 55 -9.27 -17.78 19.33
N GLY A 56 -8.53 -18.72 18.73
CA GLY A 56 -7.11 -18.90 19.00
C GLY A 56 -6.25 -19.20 17.76
N PRO A 57 -6.52 -18.66 16.56
CA PRO A 57 -5.74 -19.01 15.37
C PRO A 57 -4.24 -18.71 15.53
N HIS A 58 -3.89 -17.70 16.30
CA HIS A 58 -2.53 -17.20 16.57
C HIS A 58 -1.84 -17.84 17.79
N LEU A 59 -2.51 -18.75 18.47
CA LEU A 59 -1.98 -19.40 19.69
C LEU A 59 -1.45 -20.79 19.35
N PRO A 60 -0.45 -21.28 20.10
CA PRO A 60 0.05 -22.65 19.93
C PRO A 60 -1.04 -23.70 20.15
N GLU A 61 -0.94 -24.82 19.43
CA GLU A 61 -1.85 -25.97 19.60
C GLU A 61 -1.83 -26.51 21.04
N ALA A 62 -0.65 -26.49 21.72
CA ALA A 62 -0.52 -26.89 23.12
C ALA A 62 -1.39 -26.06 24.08
N ASP A 63 -1.75 -24.84 23.70
CA ASP A 63 -2.59 -23.93 24.45
C ASP A 63 -4.05 -23.92 23.95
N GLY A 64 -4.40 -24.88 23.08
CA GLY A 64 -5.74 -25.01 22.48
C GLY A 64 -5.97 -24.10 21.27
N GLY A 65 -4.92 -23.52 20.72
CA GLY A 65 -4.97 -22.67 19.53
C GLY A 65 -4.76 -23.42 18.22
N GLY A 66 -4.73 -22.68 17.11
CA GLY A 66 -4.58 -23.20 15.74
C GLY A 66 -3.12 -23.36 15.27
N GLY A 67 -2.12 -23.00 16.08
CA GLY A 67 -0.69 -23.06 15.71
C GLY A 67 -0.25 -22.02 14.67
N GLY A 68 -1.11 -21.09 14.29
CA GLY A 68 -0.83 -20.04 13.34
C GLY A 68 -0.09 -18.83 13.94
N THR A 69 -0.10 -17.73 13.23
CA THR A 69 0.63 -16.50 13.55
C THR A 69 -0.32 -15.33 13.85
N PRO A 70 0.18 -14.21 14.37
CA PRO A 70 -0.64 -13.00 14.49
C PRO A 70 -1.17 -12.47 13.14
N LEU A 71 -0.56 -12.82 12.01
CA LEU A 71 -1.08 -12.47 10.70
C LEU A 71 -2.37 -13.24 10.39
N ASP A 72 -2.46 -14.54 10.75
CA ASP A 72 -3.69 -15.32 10.58
C ASP A 72 -4.84 -14.69 11.36
N LEU A 73 -4.59 -14.26 12.59
CA LEU A 73 -5.58 -13.52 13.37
C LEU A 73 -5.94 -12.17 12.73
N ALA A 74 -4.96 -11.44 12.16
CA ALA A 74 -5.24 -10.17 11.50
C ALA A 74 -6.15 -10.36 10.26
N VAL A 75 -5.98 -11.45 9.51
CA VAL A 75 -6.85 -11.81 8.38
C VAL A 75 -8.29 -12.05 8.86
N VAL A 76 -8.49 -12.81 9.94
CA VAL A 76 -9.81 -13.04 10.51
C VAL A 76 -10.44 -11.74 11.01
N LEU A 77 -9.67 -10.90 11.72
CA LEU A 77 -10.14 -9.62 12.24
C LEU A 77 -10.57 -8.66 11.13
N GLU A 78 -9.87 -8.64 9.99
CA GLU A 78 -10.27 -7.83 8.83
C GLU A 78 -11.66 -8.25 8.34
N GLU A 79 -11.93 -9.55 8.20
CA GLU A 79 -13.25 -10.03 7.75
C GLU A 79 -14.35 -9.78 8.79
N PHE A 80 -14.04 -9.89 10.07
CA PHE A 80 -14.98 -9.57 11.14
C PHE A 80 -15.23 -8.06 11.29
N GLY A 81 -14.22 -7.23 11.01
CA GLY A 81 -14.40 -5.78 10.88
C GLY A 81 -15.33 -5.41 9.73
N ARG A 82 -15.20 -6.11 8.59
CA ARG A 82 -16.10 -5.97 7.43
C ARG A 82 -17.55 -6.34 7.78
N ALA A 83 -17.74 -7.40 8.57
CA ALA A 83 -19.06 -7.86 9.03
C ALA A 83 -19.62 -7.03 10.21
N ALA A 84 -18.84 -6.08 10.74
CA ALA A 84 -19.16 -5.38 11.98
C ALA A 84 -19.50 -6.33 13.13
N LEU A 85 -18.73 -7.44 13.29
CA LEU A 85 -19.01 -8.47 14.30
C LEU A 85 -19.22 -7.83 15.68
N PRO A 86 -20.36 -8.01 16.33
CA PRO A 86 -20.63 -7.42 17.64
C PRO A 86 -19.95 -8.22 18.78
N GLY A 87 -19.94 -7.68 19.99
CA GLY A 87 -19.52 -8.38 21.20
C GLY A 87 -18.00 -8.51 21.39
N PRO A 88 -17.54 -9.49 22.19
CA PRO A 88 -16.23 -9.47 22.83
C PRO A 88 -15.11 -10.18 22.04
N TYR A 89 -15.26 -10.41 20.73
CA TYR A 89 -14.27 -11.18 19.95
C TYR A 89 -12.87 -10.55 20.00
N LEU A 90 -12.72 -9.30 19.51
CA LEU A 90 -11.43 -8.59 19.50
C LEU A 90 -10.80 -8.49 20.90
N PRO A 91 -11.52 -8.07 21.96
CA PRO A 91 -10.96 -8.03 23.30
C PRO A 91 -10.47 -9.40 23.81
N THR A 92 -11.19 -10.48 23.50
CA THR A 92 -10.83 -11.83 23.96
C THR A 92 -9.58 -12.35 23.26
N VAL A 93 -9.48 -12.22 21.92
CA VAL A 93 -8.28 -12.68 21.21
C VAL A 93 -7.05 -11.83 21.53
N LEU A 94 -7.23 -10.53 21.82
CA LEU A 94 -6.17 -9.66 22.33
C LEU A 94 -5.71 -10.14 23.72
N ALA A 95 -6.63 -10.40 24.66
CA ALA A 95 -6.32 -10.90 25.99
C ALA A 95 -5.59 -12.25 25.92
N ALA A 96 -6.06 -13.16 25.08
CA ALA A 96 -5.44 -14.47 24.89
C ALA A 96 -3.97 -14.35 24.41
N GLY A 97 -3.71 -13.49 23.42
CA GLY A 97 -2.36 -13.20 22.96
C GLY A 97 -1.46 -12.56 24.04
N LEU A 98 -2.01 -11.67 24.87
CA LEU A 98 -1.29 -11.06 25.99
C LEU A 98 -1.02 -12.06 27.12
N LEU A 99 -1.99 -12.89 27.49
CA LEU A 99 -1.80 -13.94 28.50
C LEU A 99 -0.71 -14.93 28.07
N HIS A 100 -0.74 -15.39 26.84
CA HIS A 100 0.29 -16.27 26.29
C HIS A 100 1.68 -15.63 26.38
N ARG A 101 1.85 -14.39 25.87
CA ARG A 101 3.11 -13.65 25.88
C ARG A 101 3.57 -13.23 27.27
N GLY A 102 2.62 -13.01 28.17
CA GLY A 102 2.88 -12.62 29.56
C GLY A 102 3.18 -13.81 30.50
N GLY A 103 3.21 -15.03 29.98
CA GLY A 103 3.53 -16.23 30.76
C GLY A 103 2.43 -16.61 31.76
N ALA A 104 1.16 -16.34 31.44
CA ALA A 104 0.03 -16.76 32.26
C ALA A 104 -0.07 -18.29 32.33
N PRO A 105 -0.72 -18.84 33.38
CA PRO A 105 -1.06 -20.26 33.44
C PRO A 105 -1.77 -20.73 32.16
N ARG A 106 -1.35 -21.88 31.62
CA ARG A 106 -1.85 -22.41 30.33
C ARG A 106 -3.34 -22.68 30.31
N ASP A 107 -3.92 -23.04 31.44
CA ASP A 107 -5.36 -23.23 31.58
C ASP A 107 -6.16 -21.98 31.30
N LEU A 108 -5.64 -20.79 31.68
CA LEU A 108 -6.28 -19.51 31.34
C LEU A 108 -6.24 -19.22 29.83
N VAL A 109 -5.08 -19.42 29.21
CA VAL A 109 -4.94 -19.22 27.76
C VAL A 109 -5.86 -20.15 27.00
N ARG A 110 -5.87 -21.44 27.39
CA ARG A 110 -6.74 -22.48 26.80
C ARG A 110 -8.22 -22.15 26.96
N ALA A 111 -8.65 -21.70 28.13
CA ALA A 111 -10.05 -21.35 28.35
C ALA A 111 -10.53 -20.22 27.43
N LEU A 112 -9.64 -19.28 27.04
CA LEU A 112 -9.96 -18.26 26.04
C LEU A 112 -9.94 -18.83 24.62
N ALA A 113 -8.95 -19.62 24.27
CA ALA A 113 -8.81 -20.23 22.95
C ALA A 113 -9.97 -21.18 22.60
N THR A 114 -10.49 -21.92 23.60
CA THR A 114 -11.65 -22.83 23.45
C THR A 114 -13.00 -22.14 23.63
N GLY A 115 -13.01 -20.85 23.99
CA GLY A 115 -14.24 -20.07 24.21
C GLY A 115 -14.94 -20.38 25.50
N GLU A 116 -14.35 -21.14 26.42
CA GLU A 116 -14.90 -21.40 27.76
C GLU A 116 -15.05 -20.11 28.58
N ARG A 117 -14.09 -19.17 28.40
CA ARG A 117 -14.10 -17.85 29.04
C ARG A 117 -14.01 -16.74 28.02
N ILE A 118 -14.55 -15.59 28.39
CA ILE A 118 -14.44 -14.32 27.65
C ILE A 118 -13.49 -13.40 28.42
N ALA A 119 -12.64 -12.64 27.71
CA ALA A 119 -11.76 -11.70 28.37
C ALA A 119 -11.76 -10.33 27.71
N ALA A 120 -11.34 -9.31 28.47
CA ALA A 120 -11.13 -7.95 27.99
C ALA A 120 -9.85 -7.34 28.58
N VAL A 121 -9.39 -6.26 27.97
CA VAL A 121 -8.11 -5.62 28.30
C VAL A 121 -8.31 -4.13 28.54
N ALA A 122 -7.81 -3.63 29.67
CA ALA A 122 -7.69 -2.20 29.90
C ALA A 122 -6.38 -1.68 29.30
N LEU A 123 -6.46 -0.68 28.42
CA LEU A 123 -5.29 -0.14 27.73
C LEU A 123 -4.57 0.93 28.57
N GLY A 124 -4.20 0.58 29.80
CA GLY A 124 -3.49 1.44 30.74
C GLY A 124 -4.01 1.26 32.17
N ALA A 125 -3.33 1.89 33.11
CA ALA A 125 -3.65 1.76 34.54
C ALA A 125 -4.85 2.64 34.98
N GLY A 126 -5.14 3.73 34.30
CA GLY A 126 -6.11 4.70 34.80
C GLY A 126 -5.68 5.22 36.18
N SER A 127 -6.56 5.07 37.18
CA SER A 127 -6.25 5.33 38.59
C SER A 127 -6.02 4.07 39.41
N LEU A 128 -5.94 2.90 38.79
CA LEU A 128 -5.64 1.64 39.48
C LEU A 128 -4.25 1.65 40.10
N THR A 129 -4.18 1.32 41.37
CA THR A 129 -2.96 1.09 42.12
C THR A 129 -2.86 -0.33 42.59
N ALA A 130 -1.64 -0.86 42.73
CA ALA A 130 -1.37 -2.18 43.25
C ALA A 130 -0.42 -2.10 44.45
N THR A 131 -0.89 -2.48 45.63
CA THR A 131 -0.07 -2.60 46.81
C THR A 131 0.36 -4.07 46.98
N ALA A 132 1.65 -4.30 47.19
CA ALA A 132 2.15 -5.66 47.45
C ALA A 132 1.56 -6.21 48.77
N ASP A 133 1.13 -7.46 48.76
CA ASP A 133 0.70 -8.22 49.91
C ASP A 133 1.48 -9.54 50.03
N ALA A 134 1.30 -10.29 51.11
CA ALA A 134 2.08 -11.50 51.40
C ALA A 134 2.08 -12.52 50.24
N ASP A 135 0.91 -12.71 49.55
CA ASP A 135 0.72 -13.70 48.52
C ASP A 135 0.42 -13.09 47.13
N GLY A 136 0.59 -11.76 46.95
CA GLY A 136 0.30 -11.11 45.69
C GLY A 136 0.12 -9.61 45.76
N TYR A 137 -1.01 -9.10 45.34
CA TYR A 137 -1.35 -7.67 45.24
C TYR A 137 -2.75 -7.37 45.76
N VAL A 138 -2.94 -6.17 46.27
CA VAL A 138 -4.29 -5.60 46.53
C VAL A 138 -4.49 -4.46 45.54
N LEU A 139 -5.53 -4.53 44.70
CA LEU A 139 -5.92 -3.52 43.74
C LEU A 139 -6.95 -2.54 44.33
N ASP A 140 -6.75 -1.25 44.03
CA ASP A 140 -7.66 -0.17 44.36
C ASP A 140 -7.73 0.88 43.26
N GLY A 141 -8.93 1.44 42.97
CA GLY A 141 -9.11 2.49 41.98
C GLY A 141 -9.97 2.06 40.78
N ALA A 142 -9.78 2.74 39.63
CA ALA A 142 -10.55 2.52 38.41
C ALA A 142 -9.63 2.39 37.19
N ALA A 143 -9.93 1.41 36.33
CA ALA A 143 -9.32 1.26 35.02
C ALA A 143 -9.84 2.36 34.05
N PRO A 144 -9.12 2.65 32.96
CA PRO A 144 -9.71 3.39 31.84
C PRO A 144 -10.87 2.58 31.23
N PRO A 145 -11.71 3.21 30.36
CA PRO A 145 -12.81 2.50 29.71
C PRO A 145 -12.36 1.20 29.04
N VAL A 146 -13.05 0.09 29.32
CA VAL A 146 -12.71 -1.26 28.84
C VAL A 146 -13.71 -1.73 27.80
N LEU A 147 -13.27 -1.95 26.56
CA LEU A 147 -14.12 -2.46 25.48
C LEU A 147 -14.63 -3.88 25.84
N ALA A 148 -15.95 -4.09 25.77
CA ALA A 148 -16.64 -5.32 26.15
C ALA A 148 -16.27 -5.84 27.57
N GLY A 149 -15.87 -4.96 28.47
CA GLY A 149 -15.48 -5.35 29.83
C GLY A 149 -16.59 -5.97 30.64
N ALA A 150 -17.84 -5.62 30.36
CA ALA A 150 -19.01 -6.21 31.03
C ALA A 150 -19.36 -7.63 30.55
N ASP A 151 -18.88 -8.04 29.39
CA ASP A 151 -19.04 -9.40 28.85
C ASP A 151 -17.96 -10.36 29.37
N ALA A 152 -16.90 -9.81 29.97
CA ALA A 152 -15.68 -10.56 30.31
C ALA A 152 -15.81 -11.34 31.62
N ASP A 153 -15.31 -12.58 31.63
CA ASP A 153 -15.05 -13.38 32.82
C ASP A 153 -13.69 -13.06 33.43
N LEU A 154 -12.77 -12.56 32.60
CA LEU A 154 -11.39 -12.27 32.97
C LEU A 154 -10.97 -10.90 32.40
N LEU A 155 -10.32 -10.09 33.22
CA LEU A 155 -9.81 -8.77 32.82
C LEU A 155 -8.28 -8.72 32.93
N VAL A 156 -7.62 -8.26 31.86
CA VAL A 156 -6.19 -7.93 31.89
C VAL A 156 -6.08 -6.44 32.25
N LEU A 157 -5.56 -6.17 33.42
CA LEU A 157 -5.50 -4.82 33.99
C LEU A 157 -4.04 -4.39 34.26
N ALA A 158 -3.73 -3.14 33.97
CA ALA A 158 -2.54 -2.47 34.48
C ALA A 158 -2.83 -1.79 35.80
N ALA A 159 -1.86 -1.74 36.70
CA ALA A 159 -1.96 -0.95 37.93
C ALA A 159 -0.61 -0.30 38.27
N GLN A 160 -0.66 0.92 38.80
CA GLN A 160 0.53 1.66 39.24
C GLN A 160 1.01 1.17 40.60
N ARG A 161 2.32 1.10 40.77
CA ARG A 161 3.01 0.86 42.04
C ARG A 161 4.29 1.70 42.11
N PRO A 162 4.91 1.85 43.28
CA PRO A 162 6.16 2.64 43.40
C PRO A 162 7.29 2.17 42.50
N ALA A 163 7.35 0.84 42.22
CA ALA A 163 8.38 0.23 41.37
C ALA A 163 7.99 0.20 39.87
N GLY A 164 6.97 0.98 39.43
CA GLY A 164 6.46 1.01 38.06
C GLY A 164 5.17 0.18 37.87
N GLU A 165 4.67 0.13 36.66
CA GLU A 165 3.44 -0.54 36.29
C GLU A 165 3.52 -2.07 36.44
N VAL A 166 2.43 -2.69 36.87
CA VAL A 166 2.26 -4.15 36.90
C VAL A 166 1.02 -4.54 36.12
N TRP A 167 1.11 -5.65 35.41
CA TRP A 167 -0.01 -6.22 34.64
C TRP A 167 -0.52 -7.48 35.34
N LEU A 168 -1.84 -7.58 35.47
CA LEU A 168 -2.51 -8.60 36.27
C LEU A 168 -3.71 -9.19 35.52
N ALA A 169 -3.91 -10.50 35.61
CA ALA A 169 -5.11 -11.19 35.15
C ALA A 169 -6.10 -11.33 36.30
N VAL A 170 -7.23 -10.64 36.27
CA VAL A 170 -8.19 -10.51 37.37
C VAL A 170 -9.53 -11.07 36.95
N ASP A 171 -10.13 -11.96 37.81
CA ASP A 171 -11.45 -12.47 37.55
C ASP A 171 -12.50 -11.36 37.72
N ALA A 172 -13.36 -11.16 36.71
CA ALA A 172 -14.31 -10.05 36.65
C ALA A 172 -15.29 -10.05 37.83
N GLY A 173 -15.63 -11.24 38.37
CA GLY A 173 -16.52 -11.37 39.52
C GLY A 173 -16.01 -10.75 40.83
N SER A 174 -14.70 -10.42 40.90
CA SER A 174 -14.10 -9.73 42.05
C SER A 174 -14.14 -8.20 41.92
N LEU A 175 -14.54 -7.69 40.76
CA LEU A 175 -14.51 -6.27 40.40
C LEU A 175 -15.95 -5.70 40.31
N SER A 176 -16.07 -4.38 40.45
CA SER A 176 -17.29 -3.66 40.08
C SER A 176 -17.24 -3.29 38.62
N VAL A 177 -18.05 -3.97 37.81
CA VAL A 177 -18.10 -3.73 36.35
C VAL A 177 -19.46 -3.19 35.96
N ARG A 178 -19.51 -2.05 35.29
CA ARG A 178 -20.74 -1.40 34.87
C ARG A 178 -20.67 -1.06 33.36
N THR A 179 -21.64 -1.60 32.61
CA THR A 179 -21.79 -1.21 31.19
C THR A 179 -22.09 0.27 31.07
N GLN A 180 -21.44 0.92 30.11
CA GLN A 180 -21.67 2.32 29.75
C GLN A 180 -22.44 2.41 28.43
N ASP A 181 -23.24 3.45 28.27
CA ASP A 181 -23.80 3.80 26.97
C ASP A 181 -22.67 4.21 26.03
N SER A 182 -22.52 3.49 24.93
CA SER A 182 -21.32 3.53 24.11
C SER A 182 -21.61 4.08 22.71
N ALA A 183 -20.63 4.78 22.13
CA ALA A 183 -20.72 5.30 20.77
C ALA A 183 -20.95 4.16 19.74
N ASP A 184 -20.37 2.97 19.96
CA ASP A 184 -20.70 1.73 19.25
C ASP A 184 -21.55 0.82 20.17
N PRO A 185 -22.87 0.80 20.02
CA PRO A 185 -23.75 0.00 20.88
C PRO A 185 -23.61 -1.52 20.64
N THR A 186 -22.97 -1.92 19.53
CA THR A 186 -22.73 -3.35 19.24
C THR A 186 -21.58 -3.92 20.06
N ARG A 187 -20.74 -3.06 20.65
CA ARG A 187 -19.62 -3.42 21.54
C ARG A 187 -19.52 -2.40 22.69
N PRO A 188 -20.35 -2.51 23.69
CA PRO A 188 -20.37 -1.54 24.77
C PRO A 188 -19.04 -1.52 25.54
N VAL A 189 -18.68 -0.33 25.98
CA VAL A 189 -17.55 -0.10 26.87
C VAL A 189 -18.02 -0.25 28.32
N ALA A 190 -17.14 -0.68 29.21
CA ALA A 190 -17.45 -0.80 30.64
C ALA A 190 -16.52 0.10 31.48
N GLU A 191 -17.10 0.62 32.57
CA GLU A 191 -16.38 1.10 33.72
C GLU A 191 -15.98 -0.07 34.60
N VAL A 192 -14.73 -0.15 35.00
CA VAL A 192 -14.17 -1.22 35.83
C VAL A 192 -13.50 -0.61 37.06
N ARG A 193 -13.96 -1.00 38.27
CA ARG A 193 -13.43 -0.52 39.55
C ARG A 193 -12.99 -1.68 40.44
N ALA A 194 -11.89 -1.47 41.12
CA ALA A 194 -11.44 -2.33 42.22
C ALA A 194 -11.56 -1.56 43.53
N ASP A 195 -12.10 -2.25 44.56
CA ASP A 195 -12.11 -1.75 45.92
C ASP A 195 -11.43 -2.81 46.80
N ARG A 196 -10.16 -2.61 47.09
CA ARG A 196 -9.27 -3.49 47.85
C ARG A 196 -9.34 -4.96 47.38
N VAL A 197 -9.30 -5.18 46.08
CA VAL A 197 -9.42 -6.51 45.46
C VAL A 197 -8.10 -7.28 45.59
N PRO A 198 -8.05 -8.42 46.27
CA PRO A 198 -6.85 -9.26 46.35
C PRO A 198 -6.65 -10.01 45.03
N VAL A 199 -5.39 -9.97 44.51
CA VAL A 199 -4.97 -10.68 43.31
C VAL A 199 -3.77 -11.54 43.61
N PRO A 200 -3.84 -12.88 43.49
CA PRO A 200 -2.73 -13.79 43.75
C PRO A 200 -1.51 -13.50 42.91
N GLY A 201 -0.29 -13.71 43.45
CA GLY A 201 0.96 -13.47 42.74
C GLY A 201 1.09 -14.25 41.41
N GLY A 202 0.53 -15.45 41.32
CA GLY A 202 0.50 -16.26 40.10
C GLY A 202 -0.38 -15.68 38.98
N ARG A 203 -1.11 -14.59 39.23
CA ARG A 203 -1.87 -13.84 38.21
C ARG A 203 -1.10 -12.64 37.64
N ARG A 204 0.15 -12.43 38.09
CA ARG A 204 1.03 -11.41 37.50
C ARG A 204 1.51 -11.84 36.12
N LEU A 205 1.44 -10.91 35.16
CA LEU A 205 1.89 -11.10 33.78
C LEU A 205 3.22 -10.38 33.54
N ALA A 206 4.15 -11.04 32.84
CA ALA A 206 5.42 -10.46 32.43
C ALA A 206 5.23 -9.60 31.16
N LEU A 207 4.44 -8.53 31.27
CA LEU A 207 4.12 -7.60 30.20
C LEU A 207 4.71 -6.22 30.49
N ASP A 208 5.00 -5.50 29.41
CA ASP A 208 5.23 -4.05 29.44
C ASP A 208 4.08 -3.34 28.67
N GLY A 209 3.82 -2.08 29.07
CA GLY A 209 2.74 -1.31 28.44
C GLY A 209 2.98 -1.06 26.94
N ALA A 210 4.22 -1.05 26.47
CA ALA A 210 4.52 -0.88 25.06
C ALA A 210 4.07 -2.11 24.25
N LEU A 211 4.33 -3.33 24.71
CA LEU A 211 3.86 -4.56 24.06
C LEU A 211 2.33 -4.62 24.02
N VAL A 212 1.67 -4.26 25.14
CA VAL A 212 0.19 -4.24 25.19
C VAL A 212 -0.37 -3.27 24.17
N HIS A 213 0.16 -2.06 24.10
CA HIS A 213 -0.27 -1.07 23.12
C HIS A 213 0.06 -1.47 21.66
N ASP A 214 1.21 -2.12 21.41
CA ASP A 214 1.58 -2.61 20.08
C ASP A 214 0.59 -3.67 19.61
N LEU A 215 0.33 -4.68 20.43
CA LEU A 215 -0.59 -5.77 20.07
C LEU A 215 -2.02 -5.25 19.90
N ALA A 216 -2.51 -4.45 20.87
CA ALA A 216 -3.84 -3.83 20.77
C ALA A 216 -3.98 -2.96 19.52
N GLY A 217 -2.96 -2.15 19.21
CA GLY A 217 -2.92 -1.31 18.03
C GLY A 217 -3.00 -2.12 16.74
N VAL A 218 -2.17 -3.15 16.58
CA VAL A 218 -2.13 -3.98 15.37
C VAL A 218 -3.45 -4.76 15.16
N LEU A 219 -3.99 -5.39 16.21
CA LEU A 219 -5.23 -6.16 16.08
C LEU A 219 -6.45 -5.26 15.81
N THR A 220 -6.53 -4.10 16.48
CA THR A 220 -7.60 -3.13 16.19
C THR A 220 -7.44 -2.53 14.79
N ALA A 221 -6.21 -2.29 14.35
CA ALA A 221 -5.92 -1.81 12.98
C ALA A 221 -6.35 -2.84 11.92
N ALA A 222 -6.21 -4.14 12.20
CA ALA A 222 -6.69 -5.20 11.30
C ALA A 222 -8.23 -5.15 11.16
N GLU A 223 -8.96 -5.03 12.26
CA GLU A 223 -10.41 -4.84 12.23
C GLU A 223 -10.81 -3.53 11.51
N ALA A 224 -10.06 -2.46 11.73
CA ALA A 224 -10.28 -1.17 11.07
C ALA A 224 -10.12 -1.24 9.53
N CYS A 225 -9.17 -2.08 9.02
CA CYS A 225 -9.08 -2.37 7.59
C CYS A 225 -10.36 -2.99 7.04
N GLY A 226 -10.98 -3.91 7.79
CA GLY A 226 -12.27 -4.51 7.42
C GLY A 226 -13.40 -3.47 7.34
N THR A 227 -13.46 -2.57 8.32
CA THR A 227 -14.40 -1.44 8.33
C THR A 227 -14.20 -0.52 7.12
N ALA A 228 -12.95 -0.17 6.79
CA ALA A 228 -12.61 0.62 5.61
C ALA A 228 -13.00 -0.09 4.31
N ALA A 229 -12.71 -1.38 4.21
CA ALA A 229 -13.01 -2.20 3.04
C ALA A 229 -14.53 -2.34 2.80
N TRP A 230 -15.33 -2.49 3.86
CA TRP A 230 -16.79 -2.45 3.75
C TRP A 230 -17.27 -1.11 3.20
N ALA A 231 -16.75 0.00 3.73
CA ALA A 231 -17.13 1.33 3.30
C ALA A 231 -16.78 1.60 1.82
N VAL A 232 -15.59 1.13 1.37
CA VAL A 232 -15.18 1.21 -0.04
C VAL A 232 -16.14 0.45 -0.95
N HIS A 233 -16.45 -0.80 -0.58
CA HIS A 233 -17.32 -1.68 -1.36
C HIS A 233 -18.73 -1.10 -1.46
N THR A 234 -19.35 -0.74 -0.34
CA THR A 234 -20.69 -0.15 -0.29
C THR A 234 -20.79 1.13 -1.09
N ALA A 235 -19.80 2.03 -0.98
CA ALA A 235 -19.76 3.27 -1.74
C ALA A 235 -19.65 3.02 -3.24
N ALA A 236 -18.81 2.07 -3.66
CA ALA A 236 -18.60 1.73 -5.07
C ALA A 236 -19.87 1.08 -5.68
N GLU A 237 -20.48 0.12 -5.00
CA GLU A 237 -21.73 -0.50 -5.45
C GLU A 237 -22.85 0.52 -5.61
N HIS A 238 -23.04 1.40 -4.61
CA HIS A 238 -24.03 2.46 -4.69
C HIS A 238 -23.74 3.42 -5.84
N ALA A 239 -22.49 3.85 -6.01
CA ALA A 239 -22.10 4.76 -7.08
C ALA A 239 -22.27 4.15 -8.47
N ALA A 240 -22.15 2.84 -8.63
CA ALA A 240 -22.31 2.14 -9.89
C ALA A 240 -23.78 2.10 -10.37
N VAL A 241 -24.74 2.03 -9.43
CA VAL A 241 -26.17 1.81 -9.75
C VAL A 241 -27.06 3.03 -9.53
N ARG A 242 -26.72 3.90 -8.56
CA ARG A 242 -27.53 5.09 -8.25
C ARG A 242 -27.48 6.09 -9.38
N GLU A 243 -28.64 6.42 -9.94
CA GLU A 243 -28.74 7.41 -11.02
C GLU A 243 -29.19 8.77 -10.50
N GLN A 244 -28.51 9.82 -10.96
CA GLN A 244 -28.91 11.23 -10.86
C GLN A 244 -28.41 11.97 -12.11
N PHE A 245 -29.13 13.00 -12.53
CA PHE A 245 -28.82 13.75 -13.76
C PHE A 245 -28.72 12.84 -15.00
N GLY A 246 -29.57 11.80 -15.04
CA GLY A 246 -29.70 10.88 -16.18
C GLY A 246 -28.54 9.87 -16.34
N ARG A 247 -27.73 9.67 -15.31
CA ARG A 247 -26.61 8.70 -15.33
C ARG A 247 -26.24 8.21 -13.94
N PRO A 248 -25.58 7.03 -13.81
CA PRO A 248 -25.01 6.57 -12.55
C PRO A 248 -24.06 7.62 -11.96
N ILE A 249 -24.16 7.85 -10.64
CA ILE A 249 -23.33 8.88 -9.98
C ILE A 249 -21.83 8.56 -10.04
N GLY A 250 -21.45 7.29 -10.17
CA GLY A 250 -20.07 6.85 -10.37
C GLY A 250 -19.43 7.31 -11.69
N ARG A 251 -20.21 7.88 -12.62
CA ARG A 251 -19.67 8.55 -13.81
C ARG A 251 -19.18 9.96 -13.53
N PHE A 252 -19.64 10.61 -12.45
CA PHE A 252 -19.12 11.93 -12.08
C PHE A 252 -17.72 11.80 -11.51
N GLN A 253 -16.76 12.54 -12.08
CA GLN A 253 -15.35 12.47 -11.73
C GLN A 253 -15.11 12.66 -10.21
N GLY A 254 -15.82 13.59 -9.57
CA GLY A 254 -15.69 13.84 -8.13
C GLY A 254 -16.09 12.63 -7.27
N VAL A 255 -17.14 11.87 -7.65
CA VAL A 255 -17.56 10.65 -6.97
C VAL A 255 -16.58 9.51 -7.27
N LYS A 256 -16.22 9.33 -8.54
CA LYS A 256 -15.27 8.33 -9.01
C LYS A 256 -13.93 8.45 -8.30
N HIS A 257 -13.36 9.64 -8.23
CA HIS A 257 -12.09 9.90 -7.56
C HIS A 257 -12.16 9.68 -6.06
N ARG A 258 -13.27 10.06 -5.42
CA ARG A 258 -13.47 9.79 -3.98
C ARG A 258 -13.45 8.30 -3.68
N CYS A 259 -14.12 7.47 -4.48
CA CYS A 259 -14.06 6.00 -4.34
C CYS A 259 -12.64 5.46 -4.54
N ALA A 260 -11.90 5.98 -5.54
CA ALA A 260 -10.50 5.61 -5.76
C ALA A 260 -9.61 5.95 -4.56
N ASP A 261 -9.74 7.17 -4.00
CA ASP A 261 -8.97 7.62 -2.84
C ASP A 261 -9.31 6.82 -1.58
N MET A 262 -10.58 6.38 -1.42
CA MET A 262 -10.96 5.44 -0.35
C MET A 262 -10.21 4.11 -0.49
N LEU A 263 -10.16 3.53 -1.68
CA LEU A 263 -9.43 2.27 -1.94
C LEU A 263 -7.94 2.44 -1.68
N VAL A 264 -7.32 3.53 -2.12
CA VAL A 264 -5.89 3.82 -1.89
C VAL A 264 -5.58 3.85 -0.39
N ARG A 265 -6.40 4.54 0.42
CA ARG A 265 -6.25 4.57 1.89
C ARG A 265 -6.40 3.18 2.52
N CYS A 266 -7.38 2.41 2.08
CA CYS A 266 -7.61 1.05 2.57
C CYS A 266 -6.41 0.13 2.25
N GLU A 267 -5.87 0.18 1.04
CA GLU A 267 -4.73 -0.65 0.63
C GLU A 267 -3.43 -0.30 1.35
N GLN A 268 -3.18 1.00 1.60
CA GLN A 268 -2.04 1.42 2.42
C GLN A 268 -2.17 0.88 3.86
N ALA A 269 -3.34 1.03 4.48
CA ALA A 269 -3.61 0.54 5.82
C ALA A 269 -3.41 -0.98 5.90
N ARG A 270 -3.99 -1.74 4.98
CA ARG A 270 -3.88 -3.20 4.91
C ARG A 270 -2.42 -3.65 4.77
N ALA A 271 -1.66 -3.02 3.89
CA ALA A 271 -0.25 -3.37 3.67
C ALA A 271 0.59 -3.19 4.96
N LEU A 272 0.37 -2.09 5.68
CA LEU A 272 1.05 -1.82 6.95
C LEU A 272 0.63 -2.76 8.06
N VAL A 273 -0.66 -3.07 8.16
CA VAL A 273 -1.19 -3.97 9.20
C VAL A 273 -0.66 -5.38 9.04
N TRP A 274 -0.59 -5.89 7.83
CA TRP A 274 -0.05 -7.23 7.57
C TRP A 274 1.44 -7.33 7.89
N ASP A 275 2.24 -6.29 7.60
CA ASP A 275 3.64 -6.28 8.02
C ASP A 275 3.78 -6.12 9.54
N ALA A 276 2.97 -5.26 10.16
CA ALA A 276 2.97 -5.07 11.61
C ALA A 276 2.60 -6.35 12.37
N ALA A 277 1.62 -7.12 11.89
CA ALA A 277 1.25 -8.40 12.47
C ALA A 277 2.42 -9.42 12.45
N ARG A 278 3.23 -9.40 11.39
CA ARG A 278 4.43 -10.23 11.28
C ARG A 278 5.58 -9.77 12.16
N ALA A 279 5.64 -8.46 12.41
CA ALA A 279 6.71 -7.85 13.17
C ALA A 279 6.49 -7.84 14.68
N LEU A 280 5.44 -8.50 15.20
CA LEU A 280 5.12 -8.52 16.62
C LEU A 280 6.21 -9.23 17.48
N ASP A 281 7.02 -10.07 16.88
CA ASP A 281 8.15 -10.75 17.53
C ASP A 281 9.51 -10.08 17.27
N GLU A 282 9.52 -9.00 16.52
CA GLU A 282 10.74 -8.19 16.30
C GLU A 282 11.17 -7.44 17.58
N PRO A 283 12.41 -6.97 17.63
CA PRO A 283 12.87 -6.15 18.74
C PRO A 283 11.94 -4.97 19.04
N PRO A 284 11.81 -4.54 20.33
CA PRO A 284 10.81 -3.55 20.76
C PRO A 284 10.80 -2.25 19.93
N GLY A 285 11.95 -1.76 19.47
CA GLY A 285 12.05 -0.56 18.64
C GLY A 285 11.40 -0.74 17.27
N VAL A 286 11.67 -1.86 16.59
CA VAL A 286 11.11 -2.19 15.26
C VAL A 286 9.63 -2.52 15.37
N ARG A 287 9.24 -3.38 16.33
CA ARG A 287 7.85 -3.70 16.64
C ARG A 287 7.03 -2.42 16.90
N GLY A 288 7.53 -1.55 17.80
CA GLY A 288 6.86 -0.29 18.15
C GLY A 288 6.73 0.68 16.97
N LEU A 289 7.74 0.73 16.09
CA LEU A 289 7.69 1.52 14.87
C LEU A 289 6.54 1.04 13.97
N VAL A 290 6.55 -0.22 13.54
CA VAL A 290 5.57 -0.72 12.56
C VAL A 290 4.15 -0.79 13.14
N ALA A 291 3.99 -1.11 14.43
CA ALA A 291 2.71 -1.06 15.11
C ALA A 291 2.14 0.38 15.11
N ALA A 292 2.97 1.39 15.36
CA ALA A 292 2.54 2.78 15.33
C ALA A 292 2.15 3.23 13.92
N LEU A 293 2.94 2.87 12.88
CA LEU A 293 2.63 3.18 11.47
C LEU A 293 1.29 2.56 11.04
N ALA A 294 1.09 1.27 11.35
CA ALA A 294 -0.13 0.53 11.01
C ALA A 294 -1.36 1.10 11.72
N THR A 295 -1.25 1.34 13.03
CA THR A 295 -2.36 1.86 13.85
C THR A 295 -2.79 3.25 13.38
N ALA A 296 -1.83 4.18 13.17
CA ALA A 296 -2.13 5.52 12.67
C ALA A 296 -2.90 5.48 11.36
N THR A 297 -2.38 4.69 10.39
CA THR A 297 -2.93 4.66 9.04
C THR A 297 -4.28 3.97 8.98
N ALA A 298 -4.45 2.84 9.68
CA ALA A 298 -5.69 2.06 9.63
C ALA A 298 -6.85 2.75 10.35
N LEU A 299 -6.62 3.36 11.52
CA LEU A 299 -7.67 4.08 12.23
C LEU A 299 -8.16 5.31 11.45
N ASP A 300 -7.23 6.07 10.86
CA ASP A 300 -7.60 7.21 10.01
C ASP A 300 -8.29 6.78 8.72
N ALA A 301 -7.84 5.66 8.09
CA ALA A 301 -8.47 5.11 6.91
C ALA A 301 -9.91 4.66 7.20
N ALA A 302 -10.14 3.95 8.31
CA ALA A 302 -11.49 3.49 8.68
C ALA A 302 -12.46 4.65 8.88
N VAL A 303 -12.06 5.67 9.67
CA VAL A 303 -12.89 6.86 9.88
C VAL A 303 -13.10 7.64 8.59
N GLY A 304 -12.04 7.84 7.79
CA GLY A 304 -12.09 8.57 6.53
C GLY A 304 -12.98 7.88 5.50
N CYS A 305 -12.81 6.55 5.31
CA CYS A 305 -13.62 5.78 4.38
C CYS A 305 -15.10 5.69 4.80
N ALA A 306 -15.39 5.52 6.09
CA ALA A 306 -16.77 5.52 6.60
C ALA A 306 -17.46 6.87 6.36
N LYS A 307 -16.78 7.99 6.59
CA LYS A 307 -17.29 9.34 6.29
C LYS A 307 -17.55 9.54 4.80
N ASP A 308 -16.61 9.13 3.95
CA ASP A 308 -16.76 9.26 2.50
C ASP A 308 -17.86 8.35 1.95
N CYS A 309 -18.05 7.15 2.52
CA CYS A 309 -19.15 6.26 2.21
C CYS A 309 -20.51 6.94 2.49
N ILE A 310 -20.69 7.52 3.67
CA ILE A 310 -21.89 8.29 4.02
C ILE A 310 -22.12 9.43 3.02
N GLN A 311 -21.06 10.16 2.65
CA GLN A 311 -21.16 11.26 1.70
C GLN A 311 -21.59 10.78 0.30
N ILE A 312 -21.09 9.63 -0.16
CA ILE A 312 -21.45 9.05 -1.48
C ILE A 312 -22.87 8.50 -1.46
N LEU A 313 -23.30 7.89 -0.37
CA LEU A 313 -24.67 7.43 -0.16
C LEU A 313 -25.69 8.59 -0.16
N GLY A 314 -25.24 9.78 0.24
CA GLY A 314 -26.11 10.95 0.35
C GLY A 314 -27.11 10.83 1.50
N GLY A 315 -28.35 11.24 1.32
CA GLY A 315 -29.37 11.28 2.37
C GLY A 315 -29.56 9.96 3.10
N ILE A 316 -29.60 8.83 2.39
CA ILE A 316 -29.80 7.50 3.02
C ILE A 316 -28.61 7.14 3.94
N GLY A 317 -27.39 7.52 3.60
CA GLY A 317 -26.20 7.28 4.44
C GLY A 317 -26.23 8.01 5.78
N PHE A 318 -27.02 9.08 5.90
CA PHE A 318 -27.19 9.84 7.14
C PHE A 318 -28.36 9.33 8.00
N THR A 319 -29.17 8.40 7.49
CA THR A 319 -30.32 7.87 8.20
C THR A 319 -29.96 6.65 9.05
N TRP A 320 -30.80 6.37 10.06
CA TRP A 320 -30.71 5.16 10.88
C TRP A 320 -30.96 3.88 10.09
N GLU A 321 -31.56 3.97 8.92
CA GLU A 321 -31.92 2.85 8.06
C GLU A 321 -30.75 2.16 7.38
N HIS A 322 -29.60 2.87 7.23
CA HIS A 322 -28.41 2.36 6.54
C HIS A 322 -27.27 2.06 7.51
N ASP A 323 -26.53 0.95 7.31
CA ASP A 323 -25.46 0.49 8.23
C ASP A 323 -24.19 1.36 8.23
N ALA A 324 -24.09 2.37 7.37
CA ALA A 324 -22.90 3.23 7.27
C ALA A 324 -22.52 3.91 8.59
N HIS A 325 -23.55 4.33 9.39
CA HIS A 325 -23.29 4.94 10.68
C HIS A 325 -22.75 3.95 11.72
N LEU A 326 -23.09 2.67 11.61
CA LEU A 326 -22.55 1.61 12.46
C LEU A 326 -21.05 1.47 12.29
N HIS A 327 -20.60 1.38 11.03
CA HIS A 327 -19.17 1.31 10.70
C HIS A 327 -18.43 2.59 11.12
N LEU A 328 -19.04 3.77 10.95
CA LEU A 328 -18.45 5.02 11.43
C LEU A 328 -18.33 5.04 12.96
N ARG A 329 -19.36 4.63 13.72
CA ARG A 329 -19.36 4.53 15.19
C ARG A 329 -18.24 3.61 15.67
N ARG A 330 -18.09 2.43 15.05
CA ARG A 330 -17.01 1.48 15.34
C ARG A 330 -15.62 2.08 15.12
N ALA A 331 -15.40 2.69 13.97
CA ALA A 331 -14.12 3.34 13.65
C ALA A 331 -13.78 4.47 14.63
N VAL A 332 -14.76 5.30 14.98
CA VAL A 332 -14.58 6.38 15.96
C VAL A 332 -14.29 5.82 17.35
N THR A 333 -15.01 4.79 17.81
CA THR A 333 -14.78 4.16 19.12
C THR A 333 -13.35 3.60 19.19
N ALA A 334 -12.90 2.87 18.18
CA ALA A 334 -11.54 2.34 18.13
C ALA A 334 -10.49 3.47 18.24
N ARG A 335 -10.67 4.56 17.49
CA ARG A 335 -9.79 5.72 17.54
C ARG A 335 -9.78 6.44 18.90
N GLN A 336 -10.93 6.52 19.57
CA GLN A 336 -10.99 7.15 20.92
C GLN A 336 -10.29 6.27 21.98
N LEU A 337 -10.39 4.96 21.89
CA LEU A 337 -9.76 4.06 22.86
C LEU A 337 -8.24 3.97 22.70
N LEU A 338 -7.72 4.00 21.45
CA LEU A 338 -6.30 3.87 21.15
C LEU A 338 -5.56 5.20 20.97
N GLY A 339 -6.28 6.29 20.77
CA GLY A 339 -5.75 7.60 20.40
C GLY A 339 -5.81 7.85 18.88
N ASP A 340 -5.69 9.11 18.50
CA ASP A 340 -5.72 9.54 17.10
C ASP A 340 -4.45 9.19 16.31
N GLY A 341 -4.52 9.36 14.99
CA GLY A 341 -3.40 9.09 14.11
C GLY A 341 -2.14 9.88 14.45
N ASP A 342 -2.25 11.13 14.89
CA ASP A 342 -1.09 11.98 15.20
C ASP A 342 -0.33 11.50 16.43
N ARG A 343 -1.01 10.98 17.44
CA ARG A 343 -0.36 10.34 18.59
C ARG A 343 0.53 9.18 18.14
N HIS A 344 0.03 8.34 17.24
CA HIS A 344 0.77 7.20 16.71
C HIS A 344 1.88 7.62 15.75
N ARG A 345 1.67 8.65 14.91
CA ARG A 345 2.71 9.23 14.05
C ARG A 345 3.88 9.79 14.85
N LEU A 346 3.59 10.51 15.95
CA LEU A 346 4.62 10.99 16.88
C LEU A 346 5.40 9.85 17.53
N ARG A 347 4.73 8.72 17.83
CA ARG A 347 5.38 7.53 18.37
C ARG A 347 6.27 6.88 17.32
N ALA A 348 5.79 6.75 16.07
CA ALA A 348 6.58 6.23 14.95
C ALA A 348 7.82 7.10 14.68
N ALA A 349 7.67 8.41 14.63
CA ALA A 349 8.79 9.35 14.47
C ALA A 349 9.86 9.19 15.58
N ARG A 350 9.45 8.97 16.83
CA ARG A 350 10.39 8.70 17.94
C ARG A 350 11.18 7.41 17.75
N HIS A 351 10.51 6.31 17.36
CA HIS A 351 11.18 5.05 17.09
C HIS A 351 12.16 5.16 15.91
N ALA A 352 11.73 5.82 14.83
CA ALA A 352 12.56 6.05 13.65
C ALA A 352 13.80 6.91 13.96
N ALA A 353 13.62 8.00 14.74
CA ALA A 353 14.72 8.84 15.22
C ALA A 353 15.68 8.09 16.16
N GLY A 354 15.16 7.09 16.89
CA GLY A 354 15.97 6.16 17.69
C GLY A 354 16.70 5.07 16.87
N GLY A 355 16.69 5.16 15.54
CA GLY A 355 17.37 4.25 14.63
C GLY A 355 16.57 2.98 14.28
N ALA A 356 15.33 2.83 14.73
CA ALA A 356 14.51 1.68 14.35
C ALA A 356 14.21 1.71 12.85
N ARG A 357 14.49 0.60 12.15
CA ARG A 357 14.19 0.41 10.73
C ARG A 357 13.66 -1.00 10.52
N ARG A 358 12.59 -1.13 9.78
CA ARG A 358 12.02 -2.42 9.37
C ARG A 358 12.59 -2.84 8.03
N ALA A 359 13.39 -3.89 8.01
CA ALA A 359 13.88 -4.48 6.78
C ALA A 359 12.80 -5.40 6.19
N LEU A 360 12.27 -5.01 5.04
CA LEU A 360 11.34 -5.83 4.26
C LEU A 360 12.15 -6.88 3.49
N ARG A 361 12.41 -8.04 4.09
CA ARG A 361 13.17 -9.12 3.48
C ARG A 361 12.23 -10.16 2.88
N LEU A 362 12.53 -10.55 1.66
CA LEU A 362 11.89 -11.68 0.99
C LEU A 362 12.76 -12.93 1.19
N GLU A 363 12.25 -13.88 1.94
CA GLU A 363 12.84 -15.21 2.01
C GLU A 363 12.41 -16.02 0.78
N LEU A 364 13.38 -16.42 0.00
CA LEU A 364 13.14 -17.26 -1.17
C LEU A 364 13.15 -18.74 -0.75
N PRO A 365 12.40 -19.60 -1.46
CA PRO A 365 12.42 -21.03 -1.22
C PRO A 365 13.83 -21.63 -1.48
N ALA A 366 14.12 -22.78 -0.91
CA ALA A 366 15.43 -23.46 -1.06
C ALA A 366 15.84 -23.69 -2.51
N THR A 367 14.87 -23.77 -3.44
CA THR A 367 15.15 -23.86 -4.88
C THR A 367 15.91 -22.65 -5.43
N ALA A 368 15.91 -21.52 -4.70
CA ALA A 368 16.66 -20.31 -5.07
C ALA A 368 18.19 -20.49 -4.93
N ASP A 369 18.67 -21.42 -4.12
CA ASP A 369 20.11 -21.55 -3.82
C ASP A 369 20.93 -21.91 -5.06
N ALA A 370 20.41 -22.78 -5.92
CA ALA A 370 21.06 -23.08 -7.20
C ALA A 370 21.11 -21.87 -8.16
N PHE A 371 20.14 -20.97 -8.09
CA PHE A 371 20.16 -19.73 -8.85
C PHE A 371 21.16 -18.72 -8.26
N ARG A 372 21.27 -18.62 -6.95
CA ARG A 372 22.25 -17.79 -6.25
C ARG A 372 23.67 -18.19 -6.58
N GLU A 373 23.98 -19.49 -6.53
CA GLU A 373 25.32 -20.00 -6.83
C GLU A 373 25.76 -19.62 -8.25
N ARG A 374 24.88 -19.86 -9.25
CA ARG A 374 25.16 -19.47 -10.64
C ARG A 374 25.31 -17.95 -10.79
N ALA A 375 24.46 -17.18 -10.13
CA ALA A 375 24.52 -15.72 -10.18
C ALA A 375 25.84 -15.20 -9.61
N ARG A 376 26.33 -15.72 -8.49
CA ARG A 376 27.62 -15.33 -7.88
C ARG A 376 28.77 -15.51 -8.87
N GLY A 377 28.83 -16.64 -9.57
CA GLY A 377 29.89 -16.90 -10.55
C GLY A 377 29.97 -15.88 -11.66
N VAL A 378 28.83 -15.30 -12.08
CA VAL A 378 28.78 -14.26 -13.11
C VAL A 378 29.02 -12.86 -12.51
N ILE A 379 28.40 -12.58 -11.35
CA ILE A 379 28.47 -11.26 -10.66
C ILE A 379 29.88 -10.97 -10.18
N ASP A 380 30.64 -11.96 -9.75
CA ASP A 380 32.04 -11.79 -9.30
C ASP A 380 32.92 -11.17 -10.38
N GLY A 381 32.64 -11.46 -11.67
CA GLY A 381 33.34 -10.88 -12.81
C GLY A 381 33.10 -9.39 -13.06
N VAL A 382 32.10 -8.80 -12.39
CA VAL A 382 31.70 -7.39 -12.58
C VAL A 382 31.77 -6.57 -11.29
N ARG A 383 32.32 -7.14 -10.21
CA ARG A 383 32.52 -6.41 -8.94
C ARG A 383 33.44 -5.20 -9.17
N GLY A 384 33.05 -4.07 -8.59
CA GLY A 384 33.83 -2.83 -8.67
C GLY A 384 33.74 -2.07 -9.97
N LEU A 385 33.01 -2.59 -10.97
CA LEU A 385 32.72 -1.83 -12.19
C LEU A 385 31.69 -0.73 -11.89
N ASP A 386 31.79 0.38 -12.64
CA ASP A 386 30.72 1.37 -12.66
C ASP A 386 29.43 0.78 -13.25
N PRO A 387 28.25 1.38 -12.98
CA PRO A 387 26.98 0.81 -13.38
C PRO A 387 26.81 0.57 -14.89
N ALA A 388 27.38 1.44 -15.75
CA ALA A 388 27.28 1.31 -17.20
C ALA A 388 28.19 0.17 -17.71
N ALA A 389 29.41 0.08 -17.18
CA ALA A 389 30.33 -1.03 -17.49
C ALA A 389 29.77 -2.39 -17.00
N ALA A 390 29.19 -2.42 -15.80
CA ALA A 390 28.53 -3.63 -15.28
C ALA A 390 27.37 -4.07 -16.19
N ARG A 391 26.51 -3.15 -16.65
CA ARG A 391 25.45 -3.45 -17.62
C ARG A 391 26.02 -4.02 -18.92
N ARG A 392 27.03 -3.35 -19.49
CA ARG A 392 27.65 -3.79 -20.76
C ARG A 392 28.23 -5.20 -20.67
N ALA A 393 28.82 -5.54 -19.54
CA ALA A 393 29.38 -6.87 -19.29
C ALA A 393 28.31 -7.93 -19.03
N LEU A 394 27.22 -7.60 -18.31
CA LEU A 394 26.16 -8.54 -17.95
C LEU A 394 25.12 -8.75 -19.05
N ALA A 395 24.93 -7.81 -19.98
CA ALA A 395 23.91 -7.91 -21.02
C ALA A 395 24.07 -9.16 -21.91
N PRO A 396 25.29 -9.52 -22.42
CA PRO A 396 25.46 -10.73 -23.22
C PRO A 396 25.22 -12.04 -22.46
N THR A 397 25.30 -12.01 -21.13
CA THR A 397 25.08 -13.20 -20.27
C THR A 397 23.61 -13.40 -19.89
N GLY A 398 22.74 -12.44 -20.21
CA GLY A 398 21.33 -12.41 -19.81
C GLY A 398 21.07 -11.91 -18.39
N TYR A 399 22.10 -11.73 -17.56
CA TYR A 399 21.95 -11.30 -16.16
C TYR A 399 21.60 -9.81 -15.99
N ALA A 400 21.81 -8.99 -17.02
CA ALA A 400 21.36 -7.59 -16.98
C ALA A 400 19.84 -7.42 -17.08
N ALA A 401 19.13 -8.40 -17.67
CA ALA A 401 17.67 -8.42 -17.80
C ALA A 401 17.16 -9.87 -17.77
N PRO A 402 17.26 -10.56 -16.62
CA PRO A 402 17.07 -12.01 -16.53
C PRO A 402 15.65 -12.47 -16.89
N HIS A 403 14.65 -11.60 -16.78
CA HIS A 403 13.23 -11.88 -17.11
C HIS A 403 12.98 -12.01 -18.63
N LEU A 404 13.86 -11.43 -19.47
CA LEU A 404 13.66 -11.45 -20.91
C LEU A 404 13.86 -12.87 -21.48
N PRO A 405 13.19 -13.20 -22.59
CA PRO A 405 13.42 -14.47 -23.27
C PRO A 405 14.82 -14.57 -23.86
N GLU A 406 15.30 -15.81 -24.02
CA GLU A 406 16.54 -16.06 -24.78
C GLU A 406 16.40 -15.57 -26.23
N PRO A 407 17.46 -15.03 -26.83
CA PRO A 407 18.84 -14.88 -26.33
C PRO A 407 19.09 -13.58 -25.57
N TYR A 408 18.06 -12.79 -25.24
CA TYR A 408 18.18 -11.45 -24.68
C TYR A 408 18.22 -11.43 -23.14
N GLY A 409 17.80 -12.51 -22.50
CA GLY A 409 17.80 -12.75 -21.08
C GLY A 409 17.93 -14.25 -20.78
N LEU A 410 17.47 -14.64 -19.60
CA LEU A 410 17.53 -16.03 -19.10
C LEU A 410 16.17 -16.72 -19.13
N ALA A 411 15.13 -16.08 -19.63
CA ALA A 411 13.73 -16.50 -19.44
C ALA A 411 13.43 -16.82 -17.96
N ALA A 412 14.10 -16.12 -17.05
CA ALA A 412 14.11 -16.40 -15.63
C ALA A 412 12.72 -16.21 -15.03
N GLY A 413 12.23 -17.23 -14.33
CA GLY A 413 11.05 -17.09 -13.49
C GLY A 413 11.31 -16.13 -12.29
N PRO A 414 10.24 -15.71 -11.60
CA PRO A 414 10.34 -14.69 -10.56
C PRO A 414 11.32 -15.03 -9.42
N VAL A 415 11.36 -16.30 -8.97
CA VAL A 415 12.31 -16.75 -7.92
C VAL A 415 13.76 -16.56 -8.36
N GLN A 416 14.07 -16.90 -9.62
CA GLN A 416 15.42 -16.74 -10.17
C GLN A 416 15.78 -15.25 -10.32
N GLN A 417 14.85 -14.41 -10.78
CA GLN A 417 15.05 -12.97 -10.89
C GLN A 417 15.39 -12.35 -9.52
N LEU A 418 14.64 -12.71 -8.49
CA LEU A 418 14.86 -12.23 -7.13
C LEU A 418 16.18 -12.74 -6.53
N ALA A 419 16.52 -14.01 -6.79
CA ALA A 419 17.82 -14.54 -6.37
C ALA A 419 18.99 -13.75 -6.98
N ILE A 420 18.91 -13.44 -8.28
CA ILE A 420 19.90 -12.61 -8.98
C ILE A 420 19.97 -11.20 -8.38
N GLN A 421 18.83 -10.56 -8.12
CA GLN A 421 18.78 -9.24 -7.49
C GLN A 421 19.39 -9.23 -6.10
N GLN A 422 19.11 -10.25 -5.27
CA GLN A 422 19.71 -10.39 -3.95
C GLN A 422 21.23 -10.54 -4.01
N GLU A 423 21.75 -11.32 -4.95
CA GLU A 423 23.20 -11.51 -5.12
C GLU A 423 23.89 -10.24 -5.66
N LEU A 424 23.27 -9.51 -6.60
CA LEU A 424 23.76 -8.21 -7.05
C LEU A 424 23.86 -7.22 -5.89
N ALA A 425 22.81 -7.13 -5.07
CA ALA A 425 22.79 -6.26 -3.90
C ALA A 425 23.84 -6.67 -2.86
N ALA A 426 23.98 -7.98 -2.57
CA ALA A 426 24.98 -8.50 -1.64
C ALA A 426 26.42 -8.24 -2.13
N ALA A 427 26.63 -8.25 -3.44
CA ALA A 427 27.92 -7.96 -4.06
C ALA A 427 28.23 -6.44 -4.19
N GLY A 428 27.24 -5.58 -3.87
CA GLY A 428 27.35 -4.13 -4.08
C GLY A 428 27.38 -3.72 -5.57
N VAL A 429 26.96 -4.61 -6.47
CA VAL A 429 26.93 -4.35 -7.92
C VAL A 429 25.64 -3.64 -8.29
N ARG A 430 25.78 -2.46 -8.90
CA ARG A 430 24.67 -1.70 -9.51
C ARG A 430 24.76 -1.82 -11.03
N ILE A 431 23.63 -2.08 -11.66
CA ILE A 431 23.52 -2.13 -13.11
C ILE A 431 22.98 -0.79 -13.59
N GLY A 432 23.61 -0.18 -14.59
CA GLY A 432 23.16 1.09 -15.17
C GLY A 432 21.72 0.98 -15.68
N ASP A 433 20.98 2.07 -15.57
CA ASP A 433 19.60 2.13 -16.02
C ASP A 433 19.52 2.19 -17.56
N LEU A 434 18.43 1.65 -18.11
CA LEU A 434 18.11 1.75 -19.54
C LEU A 434 17.22 2.97 -19.86
N GLY A 435 16.71 3.64 -18.85
CA GLY A 435 15.76 4.74 -19.05
C GLY A 435 14.56 4.30 -19.88
N ILE A 436 14.24 5.08 -20.91
CA ILE A 436 13.11 4.83 -21.82
C ILE A 436 13.19 3.46 -22.50
N ALA A 437 14.38 2.94 -22.74
CA ALA A 437 14.54 1.62 -23.36
C ALA A 437 13.92 0.49 -22.53
N THR A 438 13.70 0.66 -21.23
CA THR A 438 13.07 -0.33 -20.36
C THR A 438 11.67 -0.72 -20.83
N TRP A 439 10.91 0.18 -21.44
CA TRP A 439 9.61 -0.14 -22.03
C TRP A 439 9.63 -0.22 -23.57
N VAL A 440 10.73 0.18 -24.22
CA VAL A 440 10.96 -0.08 -25.65
C VAL A 440 11.24 -1.57 -25.86
N VAL A 441 12.08 -2.19 -25.04
CA VAL A 441 12.49 -3.59 -25.16
C VAL A 441 11.28 -4.54 -25.16
N PRO A 442 10.35 -4.52 -24.17
CA PRO A 442 9.17 -5.39 -24.21
C PRO A 442 8.24 -5.10 -25.39
N SER A 443 8.17 -3.85 -25.87
CA SER A 443 7.40 -3.49 -27.04
C SER A 443 7.97 -4.13 -28.31
N LEU A 444 9.28 -4.12 -28.49
CA LEU A 444 9.96 -4.77 -29.61
C LEU A 444 9.89 -6.31 -29.53
N LEU A 445 9.99 -6.87 -28.34
CA LEU A 445 9.84 -8.33 -28.15
C LEU A 445 8.45 -8.81 -28.51
N ALA A 446 7.41 -8.06 -28.12
CA ALA A 446 6.02 -8.46 -28.36
C ALA A 446 5.54 -8.19 -29.79
N HIS A 447 6.07 -7.16 -30.48
CA HIS A 447 5.50 -6.67 -31.73
C HIS A 447 6.51 -6.45 -32.85
N GLY A 448 7.80 -6.39 -32.53
CA GLY A 448 8.87 -6.19 -33.54
C GLY A 448 9.15 -7.45 -34.36
N THR A 449 9.61 -7.24 -35.58
CA THR A 449 10.11 -8.34 -36.43
C THR A 449 11.40 -8.91 -35.86
N THR A 450 11.76 -10.15 -36.25
CA THR A 450 13.03 -10.77 -35.86
C THR A 450 14.24 -9.92 -36.29
N ALA A 451 14.15 -9.24 -37.45
CA ALA A 451 15.19 -8.36 -37.94
C ALA A 451 15.34 -7.12 -37.01
N GLN A 452 14.22 -6.49 -36.61
CA GLN A 452 14.23 -5.37 -35.66
C GLN A 452 14.77 -5.79 -34.29
N GLN A 453 14.33 -6.92 -33.77
CA GLN A 453 14.82 -7.45 -32.50
C GLN A 453 16.34 -7.67 -32.52
N ARG A 454 16.85 -8.34 -33.55
CA ARG A 454 18.30 -8.59 -33.70
C ARG A 454 19.11 -7.31 -33.87
N ARG A 455 18.57 -6.32 -34.55
CA ARG A 455 19.25 -5.02 -34.80
C ARG A 455 19.31 -4.17 -33.54
N TYR A 456 18.19 -4.05 -32.81
CA TYR A 456 18.05 -3.02 -31.76
C TYR A 456 18.22 -3.57 -30.33
N LEU A 457 17.80 -4.80 -30.03
CA LEU A 457 17.82 -5.28 -28.64
C LEU A 457 19.24 -5.46 -28.06
N PRO A 458 20.21 -6.09 -28.74
CA PRO A 458 21.53 -6.30 -28.14
C PRO A 458 22.24 -5.00 -27.76
N PRO A 459 22.36 -3.97 -28.64
CA PRO A 459 23.02 -2.73 -28.27
C PRO A 459 22.20 -1.93 -27.23
N THR A 460 20.86 -2.00 -27.26
CA THR A 460 20.01 -1.37 -26.25
C THR A 460 20.27 -1.99 -24.85
N LEU A 461 20.30 -3.31 -24.75
CA LEU A 461 20.52 -4.01 -23.47
C LEU A 461 21.90 -3.76 -22.88
N ARG A 462 22.91 -3.49 -23.71
CA ARG A 462 24.25 -3.05 -23.27
C ARG A 462 24.29 -1.58 -22.84
N GLY A 463 23.26 -0.79 -23.16
CA GLY A 463 23.24 0.66 -22.93
C GLY A 463 24.02 1.45 -23.99
N ASP A 464 24.26 0.87 -25.18
CA ASP A 464 24.95 1.53 -26.28
C ASP A 464 24.00 2.39 -27.12
N LEU A 465 22.67 2.20 -27.00
CA LEU A 465 21.64 2.99 -27.67
C LEU A 465 20.76 3.69 -26.64
N LEU A 466 20.62 4.99 -26.78
CA LEU A 466 19.69 5.81 -26.01
C LEU A 466 18.39 6.01 -26.80
N TRP A 467 17.28 5.89 -26.11
CA TRP A 467 15.94 6.00 -26.69
C TRP A 467 15.17 7.19 -26.15
N CYS A 468 14.31 7.79 -27.00
CA CYS A 468 13.28 8.70 -26.58
C CYS A 468 11.88 8.23 -27.01
N GLN A 469 10.83 8.74 -26.35
CA GLN A 469 9.43 8.37 -26.62
C GLN A 469 8.68 9.55 -27.23
N LEU A 470 8.41 9.46 -28.54
CA LEU A 470 7.81 10.51 -29.38
C LEU A 470 6.29 10.31 -29.45
N PHE A 471 5.59 10.49 -28.32
CA PHE A 471 4.14 10.23 -28.23
C PHE A 471 3.33 11.52 -28.12
N SER A 472 3.51 12.26 -27.05
CA SER A 472 2.70 13.42 -26.71
C SER A 472 2.83 14.56 -27.71
N GLU A 473 1.72 15.29 -27.91
CA GLU A 473 1.66 16.50 -28.76
C GLU A 473 1.07 17.65 -27.92
N PRO A 474 1.21 18.90 -28.35
CA PRO A 474 0.63 20.06 -27.65
C PRO A 474 -0.87 19.89 -27.33
N GLU A 475 -1.64 19.26 -28.23
CA GLU A 475 -3.08 19.04 -28.08
C GLU A 475 -3.46 17.61 -27.67
N ALA A 476 -2.52 16.68 -27.56
CA ALA A 476 -2.75 15.27 -27.28
C ALA A 476 -1.77 14.71 -26.22
N GLY A 477 -2.05 14.98 -24.97
CA GLY A 477 -1.36 14.43 -23.80
C GLY A 477 -2.12 13.24 -23.21
N SER A 478 -3.02 13.48 -22.27
CA SER A 478 -3.85 12.42 -21.66
C SER A 478 -4.77 11.70 -22.65
N ASP A 479 -5.31 12.42 -23.64
CA ASP A 479 -6.01 11.84 -24.78
C ASP A 479 -5.07 11.56 -25.95
N LEU A 480 -4.06 10.72 -25.70
CA LEU A 480 -2.99 10.42 -26.64
C LEU A 480 -3.49 9.94 -28.01
N ALA A 481 -4.59 9.17 -28.04
CA ALA A 481 -5.12 8.65 -29.29
C ALA A 481 -5.63 9.75 -30.25
N SER A 482 -5.79 10.98 -29.79
CA SER A 482 -6.18 12.14 -30.62
C SER A 482 -4.99 12.86 -31.27
N LEU A 483 -3.79 12.30 -31.24
CA LEU A 483 -2.58 12.84 -31.86
C LEU A 483 -2.76 13.08 -33.38
N ARG A 484 -2.04 14.08 -33.90
CA ARG A 484 -2.17 14.61 -35.28
C ARG A 484 -0.91 14.46 -36.12
N THR A 485 0.24 14.13 -35.58
CA THR A 485 1.45 13.82 -36.37
C THR A 485 1.10 12.79 -37.45
N ARG A 486 1.33 13.12 -38.73
CA ARG A 486 0.92 12.30 -39.87
C ARG A 486 2.07 11.45 -40.37
N ALA A 487 1.73 10.27 -40.82
CA ALA A 487 2.62 9.40 -41.59
C ALA A 487 1.90 9.02 -42.89
N THR A 488 2.42 9.48 -44.02
CA THR A 488 1.87 9.17 -45.36
C THR A 488 2.84 8.25 -46.10
N PRO A 489 2.35 7.34 -46.97
CA PRO A 489 3.22 6.55 -47.82
C PRO A 489 4.17 7.45 -48.68
N ALA A 490 5.43 7.08 -48.76
CA ALA A 490 6.44 7.80 -49.57
C ALA A 490 6.65 7.09 -50.90
N GLU A 491 7.04 7.87 -51.94
CA GLU A 491 7.46 7.33 -53.23
C GLU A 491 8.68 6.42 -53.04
N GLY A 492 8.67 5.25 -53.64
CA GLY A 492 9.74 4.25 -53.48
C GLY A 492 9.58 3.34 -52.27
N GLY A 493 8.50 3.46 -51.51
CA GLY A 493 8.21 2.70 -50.29
C GLY A 493 8.68 3.41 -49.03
N GLY A 494 8.11 3.08 -47.91
CA GLY A 494 8.35 3.76 -46.65
C GLY A 494 7.33 4.84 -46.32
N TRP A 495 7.68 5.76 -45.41
CA TRP A 495 6.75 6.71 -44.80
C TRP A 495 7.34 8.11 -44.73
N ARG A 496 6.52 9.10 -44.99
CA ARG A 496 6.84 10.51 -44.81
C ARG A 496 6.13 11.03 -43.57
N ILE A 497 6.90 11.55 -42.61
CA ILE A 497 6.39 12.02 -41.31
C ILE A 497 6.38 13.55 -41.29
N ASN A 498 5.27 14.11 -40.84
CA ASN A 498 5.11 15.54 -40.60
C ASN A 498 4.32 15.77 -39.30
N GLY A 499 4.81 16.63 -38.42
CA GLY A 499 4.17 16.98 -37.17
C GLY A 499 5.11 17.47 -36.09
N GLN A 500 4.59 17.50 -34.86
CA GLN A 500 5.31 17.96 -33.69
C GLN A 500 5.05 17.06 -32.50
N LYS A 501 6.08 16.77 -31.74
CA LYS A 501 6.00 16.09 -30.42
C LYS A 501 6.52 17.01 -29.33
N VAL A 502 6.01 16.86 -28.11
CA VAL A 502 6.35 17.70 -26.96
C VAL A 502 6.52 16.85 -25.71
N TRP A 503 7.24 17.37 -24.73
CA TRP A 503 7.58 16.68 -23.47
C TRP A 503 8.44 15.44 -23.69
N ILE A 504 9.33 15.50 -24.68
CA ILE A 504 10.17 14.36 -25.01
C ILE A 504 11.44 14.39 -24.14
N SER A 505 11.50 13.47 -23.19
CA SER A 505 12.65 13.35 -22.28
C SER A 505 13.91 12.99 -23.08
N ALA A 506 14.99 13.74 -22.84
CA ALA A 506 16.34 13.45 -23.35
C ALA A 506 16.48 13.30 -24.87
N ALA A 507 15.53 13.84 -25.66
CA ALA A 507 15.57 13.72 -27.13
C ALA A 507 16.84 14.25 -27.75
N GLN A 508 17.46 15.28 -27.16
CA GLN A 508 18.70 15.87 -27.60
C GLN A 508 19.91 14.92 -27.55
N TRP A 509 19.82 13.84 -26.78
CA TRP A 509 20.89 12.83 -26.62
C TRP A 509 20.48 11.46 -27.18
N ALA A 510 19.20 11.28 -27.57
CA ALA A 510 18.71 9.99 -28.02
C ALA A 510 19.28 9.62 -29.40
N ASP A 511 19.68 8.37 -29.56
CA ASP A 511 20.05 7.80 -30.88
C ASP A 511 18.77 7.42 -31.65
N HIS A 512 17.80 6.86 -30.96
CA HIS A 512 16.54 6.39 -31.57
C HIS A 512 15.31 6.83 -30.78
N GLY A 513 14.20 6.97 -31.50
CA GLY A 513 12.90 7.26 -30.93
C GLY A 513 11.86 6.19 -31.28
N ILE A 514 10.91 5.98 -30.38
CA ILE A 514 9.66 5.27 -30.68
C ILE A 514 8.58 6.32 -30.96
N LEU A 515 8.06 6.31 -32.19
CA LEU A 515 7.10 7.32 -32.66
C LEU A 515 5.72 6.71 -32.86
N LEU A 516 4.70 7.39 -32.34
CA LEU A 516 3.31 7.10 -32.66
C LEU A 516 2.77 8.18 -33.59
N ALA A 517 2.31 7.81 -34.79
CA ALA A 517 1.80 8.73 -35.79
C ALA A 517 0.52 8.20 -36.45
N ARG A 518 -0.26 9.11 -37.04
CA ARG A 518 -1.54 8.82 -37.71
C ARG A 518 -1.29 8.49 -39.17
N THR A 519 -1.60 7.26 -39.55
CA THR A 519 -1.51 6.75 -40.93
C THR A 519 -2.86 6.75 -41.65
N ASP A 520 -3.96 6.71 -40.90
CA ASP A 520 -5.33 6.77 -41.44
C ASP A 520 -6.14 7.82 -40.66
N PRO A 521 -6.41 8.99 -41.24
CA PRO A 521 -7.18 10.05 -40.60
C PRO A 521 -8.68 9.75 -40.52
N ASP A 522 -9.20 8.87 -41.38
CA ASP A 522 -10.64 8.56 -41.50
C ASP A 522 -11.04 7.39 -40.54
N ALA A 523 -10.05 6.61 -40.06
CA ALA A 523 -10.29 5.54 -39.12
C ALA A 523 -10.65 6.07 -37.73
N PRO A 524 -11.39 5.28 -36.91
CA PRO A 524 -11.56 5.59 -35.48
C PRO A 524 -10.21 5.86 -34.81
N LYS A 525 -10.17 6.85 -33.89
CA LYS A 525 -8.90 7.42 -33.36
C LYS A 525 -7.85 6.40 -32.93
N HIS A 526 -8.26 5.25 -32.39
CA HIS A 526 -7.34 4.20 -31.95
C HIS A 526 -6.88 3.25 -33.09
N ARG A 527 -7.59 3.21 -34.22
CA ARG A 527 -7.28 2.28 -35.33
C ARG A 527 -6.46 2.93 -36.45
N GLY A 528 -6.41 4.25 -36.49
CA GLY A 528 -5.65 5.00 -37.50
C GLY A 528 -4.20 5.28 -37.13
N LEU A 529 -3.64 4.63 -36.13
CA LEU A 529 -2.32 4.90 -35.60
C LEU A 529 -1.33 3.79 -35.96
N THR A 530 -0.08 4.19 -36.24
CA THR A 530 1.04 3.28 -36.51
C THR A 530 2.22 3.64 -35.62
N PHE A 531 2.97 2.64 -35.22
CA PHE A 531 4.14 2.76 -34.35
C PHE A 531 5.41 2.59 -35.20
N PHE A 532 6.36 3.52 -35.05
CA PHE A 532 7.59 3.56 -35.83
C PHE A 532 8.83 3.59 -34.96
N LEU A 533 9.93 3.04 -35.47
CA LEU A 533 11.30 3.29 -34.99
C LEU A 533 11.91 4.41 -35.83
N VAL A 534 12.48 5.38 -35.14
CA VAL A 534 13.07 6.58 -35.78
C VAL A 534 14.52 6.72 -35.37
N ASP A 535 15.42 6.83 -36.33
CA ASP A 535 16.78 7.32 -36.09
C ASP A 535 16.71 8.83 -35.90
N MET A 536 17.09 9.33 -34.72
CA MET A 536 16.97 10.75 -34.35
C MET A 536 17.89 11.65 -35.18
N LYS A 537 18.83 11.07 -35.95
CA LYS A 537 19.74 11.80 -36.91
C LYS A 537 19.14 11.91 -38.29
N THR A 538 17.92 11.40 -38.53
CA THR A 538 17.26 11.48 -39.85
C THR A 538 17.04 12.95 -40.22
N PRO A 539 17.39 13.37 -41.46
CA PRO A 539 17.14 14.72 -41.94
C PRO A 539 15.67 15.12 -41.81
N GLY A 540 15.41 16.37 -41.42
CA GLY A 540 14.07 16.91 -41.21
C GLY A 540 13.59 16.79 -39.75
N ILE A 541 14.37 16.16 -38.86
CA ILE A 541 14.11 16.17 -37.42
C ILE A 541 14.82 17.37 -36.79
N ASP A 542 14.06 18.21 -36.09
CA ASP A 542 14.55 19.34 -35.32
C ASP A 542 14.18 19.19 -33.86
N VAL A 543 15.18 19.11 -32.97
CA VAL A 543 15.01 18.93 -31.52
C VAL A 543 15.27 20.24 -30.80
N ARG A 544 14.27 20.76 -30.10
CA ARG A 544 14.35 22.03 -29.36
C ARG A 544 14.15 21.81 -27.86
N PRO A 545 15.16 22.14 -27.04
CA PRO A 545 15.03 22.04 -25.60
C PRO A 545 13.92 22.94 -25.07
N LEU A 546 13.09 22.39 -24.17
CA LEU A 546 12.06 23.12 -23.40
C LEU A 546 12.62 23.50 -22.04
N LYS A 547 12.58 24.79 -21.72
CA LYS A 547 12.96 25.24 -20.39
C LYS A 547 11.86 24.97 -19.39
N GLU A 548 12.14 24.18 -18.39
CA GLU A 548 11.25 23.77 -17.33
C GLU A 548 11.16 24.79 -16.20
N ILE A 549 10.23 24.60 -15.27
CA ILE A 549 10.08 25.48 -14.09
C ILE A 549 11.29 25.44 -13.16
N THR A 550 12.08 24.37 -13.20
CA THR A 550 13.38 24.24 -12.50
C THR A 550 14.44 25.17 -13.06
N GLY A 551 14.32 25.54 -14.32
CA GLY A 551 15.34 26.23 -15.11
C GLY A 551 16.16 25.30 -15.99
N ASP A 552 16.03 23.99 -15.84
CA ASP A 552 16.66 22.95 -16.68
C ASP A 552 15.94 22.80 -18.02
N ALA A 553 16.49 21.95 -18.88
CA ALA A 553 15.91 21.62 -20.18
C ALA A 553 16.10 20.12 -20.48
N LEU A 554 15.47 19.27 -19.65
CA LEU A 554 15.47 17.83 -19.84
C LEU A 554 14.48 17.41 -20.93
N PHE A 555 13.34 18.10 -21.01
CA PHE A 555 12.30 17.85 -21.99
C PHE A 555 12.53 18.66 -23.26
N ASN A 556 11.98 18.15 -24.37
CA ASN A 556 12.16 18.75 -25.68
C ASN A 556 10.84 18.79 -26.46
N GLU A 557 10.77 19.73 -27.40
CA GLU A 557 9.93 19.66 -28.58
C GLU A 557 10.70 18.98 -29.70
N VAL A 558 10.04 18.17 -30.49
CA VAL A 558 10.63 17.50 -31.66
C VAL A 558 9.71 17.74 -32.85
N TYR A 559 10.25 18.41 -33.85
CA TYR A 559 9.56 18.72 -35.11
C TYR A 559 9.98 17.73 -36.18
N PHE A 560 9.01 17.32 -37.00
CA PHE A 560 9.19 16.46 -38.16
C PHE A 560 8.74 17.25 -39.39
N ASP A 561 9.69 17.55 -40.28
CA ASP A 561 9.46 18.25 -41.55
C ASP A 561 9.91 17.34 -42.69
N ASP A 562 8.92 16.72 -43.35
CA ASP A 562 9.11 15.77 -44.45
C ASP A 562 10.11 14.64 -44.18
N VAL A 563 10.14 14.15 -42.92
CA VAL A 563 11.07 13.09 -42.48
C VAL A 563 10.75 11.77 -43.17
N LEU A 564 11.72 11.21 -43.88
CA LEU A 564 11.55 9.93 -44.58
C LEU A 564 12.00 8.75 -43.69
N LEU A 565 11.07 7.84 -43.40
CA LEU A 565 11.36 6.60 -42.72
C LEU A 565 11.28 5.42 -43.68
N PRO A 566 12.15 4.41 -43.57
CA PRO A 566 12.06 3.21 -44.38
C PRO A 566 10.83 2.36 -44.06
N ALA A 567 10.44 1.46 -44.94
CA ALA A 567 9.27 0.60 -44.75
C ALA A 567 9.39 -0.30 -43.54
N ASP A 568 10.57 -0.74 -43.19
CA ASP A 568 10.90 -1.59 -42.04
C ASP A 568 10.97 -0.84 -40.69
N ALA A 569 10.72 0.48 -40.70
CA ALA A 569 10.57 1.26 -39.47
C ALA A 569 9.29 0.94 -38.69
N VAL A 570 8.28 0.35 -39.32
CA VAL A 570 7.01 0.01 -38.68
C VAL A 570 7.19 -1.14 -37.71
N VAL A 571 6.71 -0.98 -36.46
CA VAL A 571 6.62 -2.06 -35.47
C VAL A 571 5.20 -2.62 -35.48
N GLY A 572 5.05 -3.91 -35.71
CA GLY A 572 3.76 -4.55 -35.93
C GLY A 572 3.26 -4.29 -37.36
N ARG A 573 2.01 -3.83 -37.49
CA ARG A 573 1.38 -3.50 -38.77
C ARG A 573 0.90 -2.06 -38.78
N ALA A 574 0.81 -1.47 -39.97
CA ALA A 574 0.14 -0.19 -40.12
C ALA A 574 -1.29 -0.26 -39.60
N GLY A 575 -1.72 0.70 -38.79
CA GLY A 575 -3.01 0.71 -38.10
C GLY A 575 -3.03 0.02 -36.73
N ASP A 576 -2.03 -0.80 -36.39
CA ASP A 576 -1.92 -1.52 -35.10
C ASP A 576 -1.17 -0.71 -34.01
N GLY A 577 -0.76 0.51 -34.30
CA GLY A 577 0.11 1.31 -33.44
C GLY A 577 -0.40 1.51 -32.02
N TRP A 578 -1.73 1.60 -31.85
CA TRP A 578 -2.33 1.71 -30.51
C TRP A 578 -2.11 0.46 -29.66
N ARG A 579 -2.17 -0.74 -30.28
CA ARG A 579 -1.89 -2.00 -29.59
C ARG A 579 -0.45 -2.05 -29.10
N VAL A 580 0.50 -1.64 -29.93
CA VAL A 580 1.92 -1.54 -29.57
C VAL A 580 2.13 -0.50 -28.46
N ALA A 581 1.55 0.71 -28.63
CA ALA A 581 1.62 1.78 -27.65
C ALA A 581 1.06 1.38 -26.27
N ARG A 582 0.01 0.57 -26.22
CA ARG A 582 -0.51 0.03 -24.94
C ARG A 582 0.53 -0.83 -24.22
N THR A 583 1.24 -1.71 -24.92
CA THR A 583 2.33 -2.49 -24.34
C THR A 583 3.42 -1.57 -23.78
N THR A 584 3.79 -0.52 -24.53
CA THR A 584 4.75 0.50 -24.09
C THR A 584 4.27 1.20 -22.81
N LEU A 585 3.05 1.74 -22.81
CA LEU A 585 2.48 2.50 -21.69
C LEU A 585 2.23 1.64 -20.43
N ASP A 586 1.89 0.35 -20.59
CA ASP A 586 1.72 -0.56 -19.45
C ASP A 586 3.08 -0.83 -18.77
N ASN A 587 4.14 -1.05 -19.56
CA ASN A 587 5.50 -1.21 -19.03
C ASN A 587 6.09 0.09 -18.47
N GLU A 588 5.83 1.25 -19.11
CA GLU A 588 6.19 2.57 -18.60
C GLU A 588 5.64 2.80 -17.19
N ARG A 589 4.35 2.51 -16.95
CA ARG A 589 3.71 2.67 -15.65
C ARG A 589 4.34 1.83 -14.55
N VAL A 590 4.67 0.58 -14.85
CA VAL A 590 5.36 -0.30 -13.92
C VAL A 590 6.75 0.23 -13.60
N HIS A 591 7.51 0.60 -14.62
CA HIS A 591 8.87 1.05 -14.46
C HIS A 591 8.98 2.42 -13.76
N MET A 592 8.13 3.38 -14.12
CA MET A 592 8.09 4.67 -13.44
C MET A 592 7.74 4.53 -11.95
N ALA A 593 6.92 3.56 -11.58
CA ALA A 593 6.67 3.26 -10.17
C ALA A 593 7.92 2.71 -9.45
N ASP A 594 8.85 2.09 -10.17
CA ASP A 594 10.11 1.56 -9.61
C ASP A 594 11.26 2.57 -9.62
N GLN A 595 11.32 3.42 -10.64
CA GLN A 595 12.46 4.34 -10.86
C GLN A 595 12.30 5.73 -10.25
N LEU A 596 11.09 6.17 -9.90
CA LEU A 596 10.90 7.44 -9.20
C LEU A 596 11.43 7.39 -7.74
N THR A 597 12.42 6.54 -7.48
CA THR A 597 13.28 6.61 -6.30
C THR A 597 14.29 7.77 -6.48
N PHE A 598 13.78 9.00 -6.54
CA PHE A 598 14.59 10.10 -6.03
C PHE A 598 14.95 9.74 -4.59
N ASP A 599 16.19 10.00 -4.19
CA ASP A 599 16.46 10.11 -2.76
C ASP A 599 15.51 11.18 -2.23
N THR A 600 14.40 10.72 -1.61
CA THR A 600 13.34 11.62 -1.17
C THR A 600 13.80 12.52 -0.04
N GLY A 601 15.02 12.33 0.48
CA GLY A 601 15.49 13.02 1.66
C GLY A 601 14.77 12.62 2.95
N LEU A 602 13.91 11.59 2.91
CA LEU A 602 13.16 11.14 4.08
C LEU A 602 14.08 10.73 5.22
N GLU A 603 15.17 10.01 4.96
CA GLU A 603 16.16 9.64 5.99
C GLU A 603 16.79 10.88 6.61
N THR A 604 17.13 11.91 5.83
CA THR A 604 17.62 13.19 6.34
C THR A 604 16.57 13.89 7.23
N LEU A 605 15.29 13.80 6.89
CA LEU A 605 14.21 14.33 7.71
C LEU A 605 14.07 13.54 9.02
N LEU A 606 14.19 12.21 8.97
CA LEU A 606 14.14 11.34 10.15
C LEU A 606 15.30 11.65 11.12
N ASP A 607 16.50 11.86 10.61
CA ASP A 607 17.68 12.18 11.43
C ASP A 607 17.56 13.54 12.13
N ARG A 608 16.79 14.47 11.57
CA ARG A 608 16.56 15.81 12.13
C ARG A 608 15.37 15.91 13.08
N THR A 609 14.59 14.84 13.27
CA THR A 609 13.34 14.90 14.05
C THR A 609 13.48 15.35 15.49
N ALA A 610 14.64 15.13 16.12
CA ALA A 610 14.86 15.44 17.54
C ALA A 610 14.68 16.94 17.90
N GLY A 611 14.96 17.84 16.97
CA GLY A 611 14.84 19.30 17.17
C GLY A 611 13.53 19.93 16.67
N LEU A 612 12.62 19.14 16.10
CA LEU A 612 11.39 19.63 15.48
C LEU A 612 10.22 19.66 16.48
N ASP A 613 9.25 20.55 16.24
CA ASP A 613 8.02 20.58 17.02
C ASP A 613 7.14 19.33 16.80
N ALA A 614 6.11 19.16 17.62
CA ALA A 614 5.25 17.97 17.56
C ALA A 614 4.47 17.86 16.24
N ALA A 615 4.03 18.99 15.65
CA ALA A 615 3.27 18.98 14.41
C ALA A 615 4.14 18.52 13.25
N VAL A 616 5.36 19.03 13.14
CA VAL A 616 6.32 18.62 12.12
C VAL A 616 6.74 17.15 12.31
N ARG A 617 6.99 16.70 13.55
CA ARG A 617 7.27 15.30 13.83
C ARG A 617 6.13 14.37 13.45
N ALA A 618 4.88 14.77 13.63
CA ALA A 618 3.73 14.00 13.17
C ALA A 618 3.69 13.89 11.64
N ARG A 619 4.02 14.98 10.92
CA ARG A 619 4.16 14.94 9.44
C ARG A 619 5.27 13.98 8.99
N VAL A 620 6.43 14.00 9.64
CA VAL A 620 7.51 13.05 9.35
C VAL A 620 7.06 11.60 9.63
N GLY A 621 6.33 11.35 10.72
CA GLY A 621 5.73 10.04 11.00
C GLY A 621 4.72 9.59 9.94
N ALA A 622 3.94 10.53 9.37
CA ALA A 622 3.04 10.24 8.25
C ALA A 622 3.82 9.85 6.99
N LEU A 623 4.90 10.57 6.67
CA LEU A 623 5.77 10.26 5.53
C LEU A 623 6.46 8.90 5.71
N ALA A 624 6.89 8.57 6.93
CA ALA A 624 7.44 7.25 7.23
C ALA A 624 6.39 6.13 7.00
N ALA A 625 5.12 6.37 7.33
CA ALA A 625 4.04 5.43 7.06
C ALA A 625 3.80 5.24 5.56
N GLU A 626 3.76 6.32 4.79
CA GLU A 626 3.62 6.26 3.32
C GLU A 626 4.79 5.51 2.67
N ALA A 627 6.03 5.80 3.06
CA ALA A 627 7.22 5.13 2.54
C ALA A 627 7.21 3.63 2.86
N HIS A 628 6.87 3.26 4.10
CA HIS A 628 6.78 1.85 4.49
C HIS A 628 5.65 1.12 3.79
N ALA A 629 4.49 1.76 3.63
CA ALA A 629 3.36 1.21 2.86
C ALA A 629 3.74 0.95 1.40
N LEU A 630 4.47 1.87 0.76
CA LEU A 630 5.00 1.69 -0.60
C LEU A 630 5.91 0.47 -0.71
N GLY A 631 6.81 0.28 0.25
CA GLY A 631 7.66 -0.90 0.33
C GLY A 631 6.85 -2.20 0.46
N CYS A 632 5.85 -2.22 1.35
CA CYS A 632 4.97 -3.38 1.57
C CYS A 632 4.11 -3.69 0.34
N ILE A 633 3.53 -2.67 -0.32
CA ILE A 633 2.74 -2.84 -1.56
C ILE A 633 3.64 -3.37 -2.69
N GLY A 634 4.85 -2.80 -2.84
CA GLY A 634 5.82 -3.25 -3.84
C GLY A 634 6.19 -4.72 -3.65
N LEU A 635 6.52 -5.10 -2.43
CA LEU A 635 6.89 -6.48 -2.12
C LEU A 635 5.72 -7.46 -2.29
N ARG A 636 4.49 -7.05 -1.96
CA ARG A 636 3.29 -7.85 -2.25
C ARG A 636 3.13 -8.10 -3.76
N SER A 637 3.30 -7.08 -4.59
CA SER A 637 3.26 -7.23 -6.05
C SER A 637 4.33 -8.18 -6.57
N THR A 638 5.54 -8.10 -6.04
CA THR A 638 6.63 -9.02 -6.36
C THR A 638 6.28 -10.46 -5.99
N LEU A 639 5.68 -10.68 -4.82
CA LEU A 639 5.26 -12.02 -4.38
C LEU A 639 4.13 -12.61 -5.22
N GLN A 640 3.18 -11.79 -5.67
CA GLN A 640 2.14 -12.22 -6.60
C GLN A 640 2.77 -12.70 -7.91
N GLN A 641 3.75 -11.98 -8.45
CA GLN A 641 4.51 -12.41 -9.63
C GLN A 641 5.26 -13.74 -9.39
N VAL A 642 5.91 -13.89 -8.23
CA VAL A 642 6.60 -15.14 -7.83
C VAL A 642 5.63 -16.32 -7.78
N SER A 643 4.39 -16.07 -7.39
CA SER A 643 3.33 -17.09 -7.32
C SER A 643 2.62 -17.33 -8.66
N GLY A 644 3.09 -16.72 -9.75
CA GLY A 644 2.48 -16.85 -11.08
C GLY A 644 1.19 -16.07 -11.28
N LEU A 645 0.88 -15.16 -10.34
CA LEU A 645 -0.26 -14.25 -10.43
C LEU A 645 0.16 -12.96 -11.15
N GLU A 646 -0.65 -12.48 -12.07
CA GLU A 646 -0.41 -11.16 -12.65
C GLU A 646 -0.52 -10.08 -11.55
N PRO A 647 0.44 -9.14 -11.47
CA PRO A 647 0.27 -7.97 -10.63
C PRO A 647 -0.93 -7.20 -11.20
N GLY A 648 -2.05 -7.28 -10.50
CA GLY A 648 -3.27 -6.59 -10.89
C GLY A 648 -3.05 -5.08 -11.06
N PRO A 649 -4.10 -4.28 -11.31
CA PRO A 649 -4.01 -2.84 -11.51
C PRO A 649 -3.52 -2.06 -10.27
N GLY A 650 -2.96 -2.73 -9.28
CA GLY A 650 -2.30 -2.15 -8.09
C GLY A 650 -1.13 -1.19 -8.38
N ALA A 651 -0.52 -1.28 -9.57
CA ALA A 651 0.51 -0.34 -10.01
C ALA A 651 0.02 1.13 -10.00
N GLY A 652 -1.26 1.36 -10.33
CA GLY A 652 -1.86 2.69 -10.26
C GLY A 652 -1.96 3.23 -8.84
N ILE A 653 -2.27 2.38 -7.85
CA ILE A 653 -2.28 2.73 -6.43
C ILE A 653 -0.87 3.14 -6.00
N ARG A 654 0.12 2.29 -6.31
CA ARG A 654 1.52 2.56 -5.96
C ARG A 654 1.99 3.89 -6.53
N LYS A 655 1.72 4.15 -7.82
CA LYS A 655 2.09 5.43 -8.45
C LYS A 655 1.47 6.63 -7.73
N LEU A 656 0.17 6.61 -7.42
CA LEU A 656 -0.49 7.71 -6.70
C LEU A 656 0.19 7.99 -5.36
N VAL A 657 0.36 6.95 -4.55
CA VAL A 657 0.97 7.11 -3.22
C VAL A 657 2.40 7.62 -3.32
N GLN A 658 3.19 7.07 -4.24
CA GLN A 658 4.60 7.42 -4.42
C GLN A 658 4.80 8.87 -4.88
N THR A 659 4.03 9.31 -5.87
CA THR A 659 4.16 10.68 -6.37
C THR A 659 3.71 11.72 -5.36
N ASP A 660 2.61 11.46 -4.63
CA ASP A 660 2.15 12.34 -3.55
C ASP A 660 3.16 12.35 -2.39
N HIS A 661 3.73 11.20 -2.03
CA HIS A 661 4.76 11.08 -1.00
C HIS A 661 5.99 11.92 -1.33
N GLN A 662 6.53 11.78 -2.54
CA GLN A 662 7.72 12.52 -2.98
C GLN A 662 7.48 14.04 -2.98
N GLN A 663 6.31 14.49 -3.40
CA GLN A 663 5.95 15.90 -3.32
C GLN A 663 5.93 16.41 -1.88
N LYS A 664 5.29 15.67 -0.95
CA LYS A 664 5.23 16.03 0.46
C LYS A 664 6.61 16.05 1.13
N VAL A 665 7.50 15.12 0.77
CA VAL A 665 8.87 15.11 1.29
C VAL A 665 9.65 16.31 0.81
N ALA A 666 9.58 16.63 -0.50
CA ALA A 666 10.23 17.81 -1.06
C ALA A 666 9.69 19.12 -0.47
N GLU A 667 8.38 19.21 -0.26
CA GLU A 667 7.72 20.33 0.42
C GLU A 667 8.23 20.52 1.84
N LEU A 668 8.25 19.46 2.62
CA LEU A 668 8.70 19.50 4.01
C LEU A 668 10.20 19.81 4.10
N ALA A 669 11.03 19.25 3.22
CA ALA A 669 12.45 19.53 3.16
C ALA A 669 12.73 21.02 2.89
N LEU A 670 11.98 21.63 1.98
CA LEU A 670 12.08 23.06 1.67
C LEU A 670 11.59 23.92 2.84
N GLU A 671 10.43 23.61 3.44
CA GLU A 671 9.86 24.31 4.59
C GLU A 671 10.82 24.35 5.78
N LEU A 672 11.53 23.26 6.07
CA LEU A 672 12.46 23.14 7.19
C LEU A 672 13.72 23.99 7.05
N LEU A 673 14.00 24.53 5.88
CA LEU A 673 15.07 25.51 5.67
C LEU A 673 14.66 26.91 6.15
N GLY A 674 13.35 27.16 6.40
CA GLY A 674 12.84 28.49 6.76
C GLY A 674 13.25 29.54 5.71
N PRO A 675 13.72 30.74 6.12
CA PRO A 675 14.11 31.79 5.19
C PRO A 675 15.21 31.40 4.19
N ALA A 676 16.09 30.44 4.53
CA ALA A 676 17.14 29.95 3.63
C ALA A 676 16.55 29.20 2.41
N GLY A 677 15.35 28.63 2.53
CA GLY A 677 14.63 28.02 1.41
C GLY A 677 14.17 29.00 0.32
N ALA A 678 14.16 30.30 0.61
CA ALA A 678 13.85 31.34 -0.38
C ALA A 678 15.08 31.75 -1.23
N VAL A 679 16.27 31.21 -0.94
CA VAL A 679 17.53 31.58 -1.59
C VAL A 679 18.01 30.42 -2.46
N ARG A 680 18.32 30.71 -3.72
CA ARG A 680 18.86 29.72 -4.70
C ARG A 680 20.37 29.53 -4.57
N GLU A 681 20.86 29.30 -3.35
CA GLU A 681 22.25 29.02 -3.04
C GLU A 681 22.36 27.93 -1.98
N GLY A 682 23.40 27.10 -2.07
CA GLY A 682 23.66 26.04 -1.08
C GLY A 682 22.51 25.05 -0.90
N ALA A 683 22.05 24.88 0.32
CA ALA A 683 20.96 23.92 0.61
C ALA A 683 19.59 24.34 0.01
N GLY A 684 19.36 25.65 -0.11
CA GLY A 684 18.12 26.18 -0.70
C GLY A 684 18.00 25.91 -2.19
N GLU A 685 19.11 25.94 -2.94
CA GLU A 685 19.11 25.66 -4.38
C GLU A 685 18.61 24.24 -4.67
N ARG A 686 19.18 23.25 -3.98
CA ARG A 686 18.78 21.83 -4.15
C ARG A 686 17.35 21.59 -3.71
N ALA A 687 16.97 22.07 -2.53
CA ALA A 687 15.62 21.84 -2.00
C ALA A 687 14.54 22.49 -2.86
N LEU A 688 14.80 23.71 -3.39
CA LEU A 688 13.89 24.38 -4.31
C LEU A 688 13.81 23.64 -5.66
N HIS A 689 14.95 23.18 -6.19
CA HIS A 689 14.98 22.37 -7.41
C HIS A 689 14.13 21.10 -7.25
N ASP A 690 14.34 20.33 -6.17
CA ASP A 690 13.60 19.09 -5.90
C ASP A 690 12.09 19.36 -5.71
N PHE A 691 11.74 20.47 -5.02
CA PHE A 691 10.35 20.91 -4.87
C PHE A 691 9.70 21.19 -6.24
N LEU A 692 10.36 21.97 -7.10
CA LEU A 692 9.84 22.32 -8.42
C LEU A 692 9.77 21.07 -9.32
N MET A 693 10.83 20.26 -9.37
CA MET A 693 10.88 19.04 -10.17
C MET A 693 9.79 18.03 -9.76
N SER A 694 9.49 17.92 -8.47
CA SER A 694 8.46 17.00 -7.98
C SER A 694 7.06 17.27 -8.56
N ARG A 695 6.81 18.49 -9.09
CA ARG A 695 5.50 18.82 -9.72
C ARG A 695 5.21 18.00 -10.97
N CYS A 696 6.25 17.59 -11.71
CA CYS A 696 6.06 16.76 -12.90
C CYS A 696 5.57 15.35 -12.58
N LEU A 697 5.84 14.83 -11.38
CA LEU A 697 5.56 13.44 -10.97
C LEU A 697 4.08 13.08 -11.03
N THR A 698 3.20 14.04 -10.67
CA THR A 698 1.74 13.85 -10.69
C THR A 698 1.13 14.08 -12.08
N ILE A 699 1.95 14.47 -13.06
CA ILE A 699 1.55 14.73 -14.45
C ILE A 699 2.06 13.63 -15.37
N ALA A 700 3.36 13.33 -15.35
CA ALA A 700 4.03 12.38 -16.22
C ALA A 700 3.54 10.93 -16.01
N GLY A 701 3.60 10.09 -17.03
CA GLY A 701 3.18 8.67 -16.99
C GLY A 701 1.69 8.47 -16.67
N GLY A 702 0.84 9.43 -17.06
CA GLY A 702 -0.59 9.53 -16.74
C GLY A 702 -0.84 10.29 -15.44
N THR A 703 -1.63 11.35 -15.55
CA THR A 703 -1.92 12.25 -14.42
C THR A 703 -2.57 11.52 -13.26
N SER A 704 -2.48 12.09 -12.06
CA SER A 704 -3.17 11.56 -10.87
C SER A 704 -4.68 11.35 -11.10
N GLN A 705 -5.31 12.20 -11.93
CA GLN A 705 -6.73 12.07 -12.29
C GLN A 705 -6.98 10.84 -13.17
N VAL A 706 -6.11 10.59 -14.15
CA VAL A 706 -6.19 9.39 -15.01
C VAL A 706 -5.97 8.12 -14.18
N GLN A 707 -5.01 8.12 -13.24
CA GLN A 707 -4.77 6.98 -12.36
C GLN A 707 -5.99 6.69 -11.48
N ARG A 708 -6.63 7.71 -10.90
CA ARG A 708 -7.89 7.55 -10.14
C ARG A 708 -9.01 6.98 -10.99
N ASN A 709 -9.16 7.42 -12.23
CA ASN A 709 -10.12 6.84 -13.15
C ASN A 709 -9.84 5.34 -13.40
N VAL A 710 -8.59 4.97 -13.68
CA VAL A 710 -8.19 3.59 -13.90
C VAL A 710 -8.49 2.72 -12.66
N ILE A 711 -8.15 3.20 -11.47
CA ILE A 711 -8.42 2.52 -10.20
C ILE A 711 -9.94 2.32 -10.03
N ALA A 712 -10.72 3.37 -10.17
CA ALA A 712 -12.17 3.32 -9.99
C ALA A 712 -12.86 2.40 -11.01
N GLU A 713 -12.44 2.45 -12.27
CA GLU A 713 -13.05 1.68 -13.35
C GLU A 713 -12.61 0.20 -13.36
N ARG A 714 -11.33 -0.07 -13.13
CA ARG A 714 -10.79 -1.44 -13.24
C ARG A 714 -10.84 -2.22 -11.92
N LEU A 715 -10.70 -1.53 -10.77
CA LEU A 715 -10.67 -2.20 -9.46
C LEU A 715 -12.02 -2.14 -8.75
N LEU A 716 -12.76 -1.02 -8.88
CA LEU A 716 -14.05 -0.85 -8.22
C LEU A 716 -15.24 -1.07 -9.16
N GLY A 717 -15.01 -1.32 -10.46
CA GLY A 717 -16.08 -1.60 -11.42
C GLY A 717 -16.98 -0.39 -11.74
N LEU A 718 -16.54 0.82 -11.44
CA LEU A 718 -17.33 2.02 -11.73
C LEU A 718 -17.46 2.25 -13.24
N PRO A 719 -18.60 2.79 -13.69
CA PRO A 719 -18.86 2.98 -15.11
C PRO A 719 -17.94 4.03 -15.72
N ARG A 720 -17.48 3.77 -16.95
CA ARG A 720 -16.70 4.72 -17.75
C ARG A 720 -17.55 5.90 -18.16
N ASP A 721 -16.91 7.05 -18.36
CA ASP A 721 -17.58 8.17 -19.03
C ASP A 721 -17.89 7.79 -20.47
N PRO A 722 -19.07 8.15 -21.00
CA PRO A 722 -19.35 7.98 -22.41
C PRO A 722 -18.36 8.82 -23.23
N GLU A 723 -17.93 8.31 -24.37
CA GLU A 723 -17.20 9.13 -25.33
C GLU A 723 -18.02 10.40 -25.62
N PRO A 724 -17.39 11.58 -25.66
CA PRO A 724 -18.09 12.80 -26.01
C PRO A 724 -18.76 12.58 -27.38
N ARG A 725 -20.07 12.78 -27.43
CA ARG A 725 -20.77 12.81 -28.75
C ARG A 725 -20.11 13.94 -29.54
N PRO A 726 -19.77 13.72 -30.83
CA PRO A 726 -19.31 14.82 -31.65
C PRO A 726 -20.37 15.92 -31.56
N LEU A 727 -19.93 17.14 -31.28
CA LEU A 727 -20.79 18.32 -31.39
C LEU A 727 -21.22 18.36 -32.83
N ILE A 728 -22.54 18.14 -33.07
CA ILE A 728 -23.18 18.24 -34.38
C ILE A 728 -23.08 19.69 -34.84
#